data_d038b937853003eb68f8861bfd9a3d8d
#
_entry.id   d038b937853003eb68f8861bfd9a3d8d
#
_cell.length_a   1.000
_cell.length_b   1.000
_cell.length_c   1.000
_cell.angle_alpha   90.00
_cell.angle_beta   90.00
_cell.angle_gamma   90.00
#
_symmetry.space_group_name_H-M   'P 1'
#
loop_
_entity.id
_entity.type
_entity.pdbx_description
1 polymer ?
#
loop_
_entity_poly.entity_id
_entity_poly.type
_entity_poly.pdbx_seq_one_letter_code
_entity_poly.pdbx_strand_id
1 'polypeptide(L)'
;MSTPLWRRYLGFIRSDVRADVDDELSLHLELRVERNIALGMSPEDARREAVQRFGDVGGVRDALVDHDRRKQVTRQRAEYVADFVQDLKFGVRALRRSPAFTIAAALTLALGIGANTAIFSVVNAVVLQALPYREPDRLVTIGTGSFGEYLALRDRLHSIVDLAAWTPVTHPVDIGGDAMRLHGAAITSNLLPLLGISPAIGRDFLPAEGKFGNANVVLISHALWQREFAGARDVVGRSISIEGSRFAIVGIMPSSFHYPSDDVEFWQPYVVSPSNLGLMWGVNGKRMVGRLAPKATLTQGRTELRNVWPSLRRANPLWDPGPEYGTSVSVTPLQSQIVGSARALLWMLFGVTLLVLLIACVNVANLLLARAVARERELAVRAALGGGRGRLLRQLLTESLVLAALGAILGVALGWLAMRGLVAVMPAGIPRADEISMSMRALAFALATSVGTGLLFGLVPALRATSANGSQSSVGGSGRRATAGASQLRISGALVAGEVALAVMLATASLLLVRSFAALRAIAPGFETTHVVAARVSVPDARFAADTRGVLAFYQSVLDRTQALPGVRGAALVDHLPLAGPVWGIAARVQGQFEDFTRTLPFIDHMQIVTPGYFATIGIRVVRGRAFDDGDRAGAPWVAIVSQSVARRFWPNGDAIGQRIGFPYDSPWMTIVGIVPDTKQDSLRDTTSASMYVPWSQASRRFTGELWLVARTTGDPAAFGATLRRVVHDIDRAMPVSDVRTMDAVISDSVIKSRFTTLLVAAFALLALALGAVGIYGVMSYLVGERRREMGIRIALGASRASVMRLVLRRAVWLASIGAAIGIAGAIVATRSLRQWLYGVSPMDPVTLLIVPILFLAVAGLASSAPAMRATRADPASALREE
;
A
#
# COMPACT_ATOMS: atom_id res chain seq x y z
N MET A 1 -1.35 15.07 -78.61
CA MET A 1 -1.08 16.28 -77.79
C MET A 1 -0.03 15.90 -76.84
N SER A 2 1.19 16.39 -76.99
CA SER A 2 2.34 16.05 -76.11
C SER A 2 2.09 16.63 -74.72
N THR A 3 2.11 15.77 -73.70
CA THR A 3 2.08 16.17 -72.27
C THR A 3 3.17 17.16 -71.95
N PRO A 4 2.85 18.34 -71.40
CA PRO A 4 3.87 19.36 -71.13
C PRO A 4 4.90 18.86 -70.16
N LEU A 5 6.20 19.09 -70.42
CA LEU A 5 7.38 18.67 -69.70
C LEU A 5 7.34 18.97 -68.18
N TRP A 6 6.61 20.01 -67.76
CA TRP A 6 6.46 20.37 -66.34
C TRP A 6 5.65 19.37 -65.55
N ARG A 7 4.71 18.59 -66.14
CA ARG A 7 3.98 17.50 -65.46
C ARG A 7 4.89 16.33 -65.13
N ARG A 8 5.92 16.04 -65.90
CA ARG A 8 6.92 15.01 -65.59
C ARG A 8 7.77 15.34 -64.35
N TYR A 9 7.98 16.61 -64.03
CA TYR A 9 8.71 17.08 -62.86
C TYR A 9 7.82 17.14 -61.60
N LEU A 10 6.50 17.32 -61.72
CA LEU A 10 5.55 17.32 -60.60
C LEU A 10 5.09 15.92 -60.20
N GLY A 11 5.22 14.91 -61.08
CA GLY A 11 4.92 13.51 -60.80
C GLY A 11 5.80 12.90 -59.64
N PHE A 12 6.94 13.53 -59.37
CA PHE A 12 7.78 13.16 -58.19
C PHE A 12 7.19 13.61 -56.85
N ILE A 13 6.13 14.45 -56.85
CA ILE A 13 5.59 15.04 -55.58
C ILE A 13 4.24 14.48 -55.22
N ARG A 14 3.43 13.96 -56.19
CA ARG A 14 2.16 13.25 -55.98
C ARG A 14 1.93 12.29 -57.16
N SER A 15 2.13 11.01 -56.99
CA SER A 15 1.68 9.98 -57.91
C SER A 15 0.14 9.85 -57.81
N ASP A 16 -0.57 10.34 -58.75
CA ASP A 16 -2.02 10.03 -58.91
C ASP A 16 -2.10 8.71 -59.67
N VAL A 17 -2.25 7.62 -58.93
CA VAL A 17 -2.31 6.24 -59.44
C VAL A 17 -3.36 6.11 -60.58
N ARG A 18 -4.47 6.87 -60.50
CA ARG A 18 -5.46 6.90 -61.59
C ARG A 18 -4.92 7.55 -62.85
N ALA A 19 -4.24 8.67 -62.70
CA ALA A 19 -3.67 9.38 -63.87
C ALA A 19 -2.54 8.57 -64.51
N ASP A 20 -1.69 7.92 -63.71
CA ASP A 20 -0.57 7.10 -64.22
C ASP A 20 -1.10 5.85 -64.96
N VAL A 21 -2.14 5.19 -64.46
CA VAL A 21 -2.81 4.05 -65.12
C VAL A 21 -3.54 4.50 -66.38
N ASP A 22 -4.16 5.70 -66.39
CA ASP A 22 -4.83 6.26 -67.58
C ASP A 22 -3.84 6.60 -68.70
N ASP A 23 -2.67 7.16 -68.35
CA ASP A 23 -1.59 7.46 -69.31
C ASP A 23 -0.99 6.16 -69.87
N GLU A 24 -0.79 5.11 -69.07
CA GLU A 24 -0.27 3.81 -69.49
C GLU A 24 -1.27 3.07 -70.40
N LEU A 25 -2.57 3.04 -70.06
CA LEU A 25 -3.61 2.47 -70.90
C LEU A 25 -3.82 3.23 -72.20
N SER A 26 -3.75 4.57 -72.24
CA SER A 26 -3.87 5.39 -73.46
C SER A 26 -2.69 5.13 -74.36
N LEU A 27 -1.44 5.01 -73.81
CA LEU A 27 -0.25 4.70 -74.60
C LEU A 27 -0.37 3.31 -75.25
N HIS A 28 -0.83 2.31 -74.56
CA HIS A 28 -1.03 0.97 -75.11
C HIS A 28 -2.10 0.93 -76.21
N LEU A 29 -3.19 1.67 -76.01
CA LEU A 29 -4.22 1.83 -77.05
C LEU A 29 -3.73 2.58 -78.30
N GLU A 30 -2.98 3.68 -78.10
CA GLU A 30 -2.36 4.48 -79.21
C GLU A 30 -1.36 3.63 -79.98
N LEU A 31 -0.45 2.91 -79.35
CA LEU A 31 0.52 2.00 -80.00
C LEU A 31 -0.22 0.93 -80.86
N ARG A 32 -1.36 0.44 -80.38
CA ARG A 32 -2.13 -0.54 -81.14
C ARG A 32 -2.90 0.05 -82.30
N VAL A 33 -3.40 1.24 -82.14
CA VAL A 33 -4.03 2.01 -83.25
C VAL A 33 -3.00 2.30 -84.33
N GLU A 34 -1.78 2.79 -84.01
CA GLU A 34 -0.68 3.01 -84.93
C GLU A 34 -0.29 1.74 -85.66
N ARG A 35 -0.22 0.61 -85.02
CA ARG A 35 0.07 -0.70 -85.61
C ARG A 35 -1.01 -1.12 -86.59
N ASN A 36 -2.30 -0.90 -86.30
CA ASN A 36 -3.42 -1.23 -87.17
C ASN A 36 -3.50 -0.30 -88.42
N ILE A 37 -3.11 0.98 -88.25
CA ILE A 37 -2.98 1.92 -89.38
C ILE A 37 -1.83 1.49 -90.28
N ALA A 38 -0.70 1.06 -89.76
CA ALA A 38 0.46 0.54 -90.49
C ALA A 38 0.10 -0.77 -91.28
N LEU A 39 -0.90 -1.49 -90.84
CA LEU A 39 -1.43 -2.68 -91.50
C LEU A 39 -2.53 -2.33 -92.58
N GLY A 40 -2.78 -1.03 -92.81
CA GLY A 40 -3.67 -0.57 -93.94
C GLY A 40 -5.11 -0.25 -93.52
N MET A 41 -5.45 -0.22 -92.20
CA MET A 41 -6.78 0.17 -91.76
C MET A 41 -6.95 1.68 -91.71
N SER A 42 -8.23 2.12 -91.94
CA SER A 42 -8.55 3.53 -91.78
C SER A 42 -8.34 3.94 -90.24
N PRO A 43 -8.01 5.19 -89.93
CA PRO A 43 -7.81 5.63 -88.51
C PRO A 43 -9.00 5.36 -87.60
N GLU A 44 -10.26 5.45 -88.17
CA GLU A 44 -11.47 5.18 -87.40
C GLU A 44 -11.72 3.69 -87.13
N ASP A 45 -11.42 2.83 -88.08
CA ASP A 45 -11.57 1.37 -87.95
C ASP A 45 -10.42 0.82 -87.08
N ALA A 46 -9.21 1.32 -87.23
CA ALA A 46 -8.07 0.97 -86.41
C ALA A 46 -8.31 1.27 -84.93
N ARG A 47 -9.02 2.34 -84.65
CA ARG A 47 -9.39 2.71 -83.25
C ARG A 47 -10.50 1.87 -82.72
N ARG A 48 -11.54 1.54 -83.52
CA ARG A 48 -12.64 0.63 -83.20
C ARG A 48 -12.11 -0.78 -82.86
N GLU A 49 -11.28 -1.32 -83.69
CA GLU A 49 -10.65 -2.63 -83.58
C GLU A 49 -9.72 -2.69 -82.38
N ALA A 50 -8.95 -1.66 -82.07
CA ALA A 50 -8.08 -1.60 -80.93
C ALA A 50 -8.84 -1.63 -79.58
N VAL A 51 -9.97 -0.90 -79.52
CA VAL A 51 -10.85 -0.90 -78.27
C VAL A 51 -11.64 -2.22 -78.14
N GLN A 52 -12.15 -2.77 -79.31
CA GLN A 52 -12.93 -4.01 -79.35
C GLN A 52 -12.07 -5.22 -78.90
N ARG A 53 -10.80 -5.29 -79.34
CA ARG A 53 -9.83 -6.32 -78.90
C ARG A 53 -9.28 -6.16 -77.54
N PHE A 54 -9.29 -4.94 -77.02
CA PHE A 54 -8.88 -4.69 -75.63
C PHE A 54 -9.92 -5.18 -74.62
N GLY A 55 -11.20 -5.22 -75.03
CA GLY A 55 -12.35 -5.66 -74.26
C GLY A 55 -12.81 -4.58 -73.26
N ASP A 56 -13.14 -5.01 -72.04
CA ASP A 56 -13.59 -4.09 -70.98
C ASP A 56 -12.44 -3.22 -70.45
N VAL A 57 -12.18 -2.09 -71.12
CA VAL A 57 -11.16 -1.11 -70.73
C VAL A 57 -11.44 -0.55 -69.34
N GLY A 58 -12.73 -0.45 -68.89
CA GLY A 58 -13.13 0.04 -67.59
C GLY A 58 -12.76 -0.93 -66.48
N GLY A 59 -13.09 -2.21 -66.66
CA GLY A 59 -12.75 -3.26 -65.69
C GLY A 59 -11.24 -3.49 -65.53
N VAL A 60 -10.47 -3.44 -66.64
CA VAL A 60 -8.99 -3.54 -66.61
C VAL A 60 -8.40 -2.31 -65.91
N ARG A 61 -8.91 -1.11 -66.18
CA ARG A 61 -8.50 0.12 -65.49
C ARG A 61 -8.68 0.01 -63.96
N ASP A 62 -9.88 -0.35 -63.50
CA ASP A 62 -10.18 -0.44 -62.08
C ASP A 62 -9.33 -1.52 -61.42
N ALA A 63 -9.10 -2.66 -62.08
CA ALA A 63 -8.21 -3.72 -61.56
C ALA A 63 -6.75 -3.26 -61.46
N LEU A 64 -6.22 -2.51 -62.41
CA LEU A 64 -4.87 -1.94 -62.37
C LEU A 64 -4.72 -0.87 -61.29
N VAL A 65 -5.70 0.03 -61.17
CA VAL A 65 -5.73 1.04 -60.08
C VAL A 65 -5.74 0.38 -58.68
N ASP A 66 -6.58 -0.66 -58.51
CA ASP A 66 -6.60 -1.39 -57.23
C ASP A 66 -5.32 -2.18 -56.98
N HIS A 67 -4.72 -2.74 -58.00
CA HIS A 67 -3.43 -3.45 -57.88
C HIS A 67 -2.29 -2.49 -57.47
N ASP A 68 -2.19 -1.36 -58.13
CA ASP A 68 -1.16 -0.37 -57.83
C ASP A 68 -1.36 0.33 -56.47
N ARG A 69 -2.63 0.57 -56.10
CA ARG A 69 -2.95 1.03 -54.72
C ARG A 69 -2.47 0.04 -53.67
N ARG A 70 -2.73 -1.27 -53.86
CA ARG A 70 -2.24 -2.30 -52.93
C ARG A 70 -0.72 -2.37 -52.89
N LYS A 71 -0.07 -2.31 -54.01
CA LYS A 71 1.40 -2.23 -54.12
C LYS A 71 1.95 -0.99 -53.41
N GLN A 72 1.33 0.17 -53.61
CA GLN A 72 1.73 1.43 -53.01
C GLN A 72 1.59 1.39 -51.47
N VAL A 73 0.47 0.88 -50.93
CA VAL A 73 0.26 0.67 -49.51
C VAL A 73 1.30 -0.30 -48.92
N THR A 74 1.60 -1.39 -49.66
CA THR A 74 2.60 -2.38 -49.21
C THR A 74 4.02 -1.80 -49.22
N ARG A 75 4.39 -1.04 -50.24
CA ARG A 75 5.67 -0.33 -50.32
C ARG A 75 5.76 0.73 -49.22
N GLN A 76 4.75 1.55 -49.00
CA GLN A 76 4.74 2.54 -47.96
C GLN A 76 4.90 1.90 -46.58
N ARG A 77 4.22 0.78 -46.31
CA ARG A 77 4.41 0.02 -45.04
C ARG A 77 5.83 -0.50 -44.90
N ALA A 78 6.40 -1.08 -45.96
CA ALA A 78 7.78 -1.57 -45.95
C ALA A 78 8.79 -0.43 -45.74
N GLU A 79 8.58 0.75 -46.38
CA GLU A 79 9.39 1.95 -46.18
C GLU A 79 9.26 2.49 -44.76
N TYR A 80 8.04 2.54 -44.20
CA TYR A 80 7.83 2.94 -42.78
C TYR A 80 8.57 2.01 -41.81
N VAL A 81 8.53 0.68 -42.03
CA VAL A 81 9.23 -0.31 -41.18
C VAL A 81 10.75 -0.17 -41.33
N ALA A 82 11.25 -0.03 -42.57
CA ALA A 82 12.67 0.17 -42.86
C ALA A 82 13.20 1.45 -42.20
N ASP A 83 12.46 2.55 -42.34
CA ASP A 83 12.75 3.83 -41.72
C ASP A 83 12.76 3.73 -40.18
N PHE A 84 11.76 3.03 -39.59
CA PHE A 84 11.71 2.82 -38.16
C PHE A 84 12.90 2.01 -37.62
N VAL A 85 13.28 0.94 -38.33
CA VAL A 85 14.49 0.13 -38.00
C VAL A 85 15.76 0.97 -38.10
N GLN A 86 15.84 1.85 -39.12
CA GLN A 86 16.96 2.76 -39.28
C GLN A 86 17.03 3.79 -38.15
N ASP A 87 15.88 4.39 -37.77
CA ASP A 87 15.78 5.33 -36.66
C ASP A 87 16.13 4.65 -35.31
N LEU A 88 15.74 3.38 -35.11
CA LEU A 88 16.09 2.57 -33.95
C LEU A 88 17.61 2.33 -33.87
N LYS A 89 18.24 1.88 -34.98
CA LYS A 89 19.70 1.68 -35.07
C LYS A 89 20.45 2.99 -34.79
N PHE A 90 19.94 4.09 -35.31
CA PHE A 90 20.51 5.41 -35.08
C PHE A 90 20.37 5.83 -33.61
N GLY A 91 19.21 5.65 -33.01
CA GLY A 91 18.96 5.92 -31.59
C GLY A 91 19.90 5.14 -30.66
N VAL A 92 20.05 3.84 -30.89
CA VAL A 92 20.99 3.00 -30.12
C VAL A 92 22.45 3.49 -30.29
N ARG A 93 22.87 3.80 -31.52
CA ARG A 93 24.23 4.31 -31.79
C ARG A 93 24.48 5.68 -31.14
N ALA A 94 23.47 6.56 -31.17
CA ALA A 94 23.55 7.88 -30.56
C ALA A 94 23.63 7.79 -29.02
N LEU A 95 22.94 6.84 -28.39
CA LEU A 95 22.99 6.58 -26.96
C LEU A 95 24.36 5.97 -26.55
N ARG A 96 24.92 5.04 -27.34
CA ARG A 96 26.26 4.47 -27.12
C ARG A 96 27.38 5.50 -27.20
N ARG A 97 27.24 6.54 -28.03
CA ARG A 97 28.22 7.63 -28.15
C ARG A 97 28.23 8.60 -26.98
N SER A 98 27.19 8.58 -26.14
CA SER A 98 27.09 9.45 -24.94
C SER A 98 26.78 8.61 -23.69
N PRO A 99 27.73 7.78 -23.20
CA PRO A 99 27.46 6.79 -22.15
C PRO A 99 27.06 7.43 -20.83
N ALA A 100 27.70 8.51 -20.40
CA ALA A 100 27.37 9.19 -19.15
C ALA A 100 25.93 9.72 -19.12
N PHE A 101 25.45 10.33 -20.21
CA PHE A 101 24.05 10.74 -20.37
C PHE A 101 23.10 9.57 -20.32
N THR A 102 23.41 8.49 -21.09
CA THR A 102 22.53 7.33 -21.20
C THR A 102 22.39 6.62 -19.86
N ILE A 103 23.51 6.43 -19.14
CA ILE A 103 23.49 5.81 -17.81
C ILE A 103 22.69 6.67 -16.82
N ALA A 104 22.96 7.99 -16.76
CA ALA A 104 22.25 8.87 -15.84
C ALA A 104 20.73 8.88 -16.11
N ALA A 105 20.33 9.04 -17.37
CA ALA A 105 18.93 9.08 -17.76
C ALA A 105 18.23 7.71 -17.58
N ALA A 106 18.89 6.60 -17.96
CA ALA A 106 18.34 5.26 -17.80
C ALA A 106 18.19 4.88 -16.33
N LEU A 107 19.17 5.19 -15.47
CA LEU A 107 19.08 4.95 -14.03
C LEU A 107 17.99 5.81 -13.38
N THR A 108 17.87 7.08 -13.76
CA THR A 108 16.81 7.96 -13.27
C THR A 108 15.42 7.39 -13.60
N LEU A 109 15.20 6.97 -14.86
CA LEU A 109 13.95 6.34 -15.27
C LEU A 109 13.74 5.00 -14.56
N ALA A 110 14.79 4.18 -14.46
CA ALA A 110 14.72 2.87 -13.81
C ALA A 110 14.30 2.99 -12.33
N LEU A 111 14.82 3.96 -11.59
CA LEU A 111 14.44 4.21 -10.20
C LEU A 111 12.96 4.66 -10.09
N GLY A 112 12.54 5.60 -10.95
CA GLY A 112 11.15 6.09 -10.96
C GLY A 112 10.15 5.00 -11.38
N ILE A 113 10.41 4.29 -12.47
CA ILE A 113 9.54 3.20 -12.98
C ILE A 113 9.56 2.02 -12.00
N GLY A 114 10.74 1.64 -11.49
CA GLY A 114 10.90 0.51 -10.58
C GLY A 114 10.16 0.71 -9.26
N ALA A 115 10.30 1.87 -8.63
CA ALA A 115 9.58 2.22 -7.41
C ALA A 115 8.06 2.16 -7.62
N ASN A 116 7.56 2.75 -8.71
CA ASN A 116 6.14 2.70 -9.05
C ASN A 116 5.65 1.28 -9.34
N THR A 117 6.43 0.49 -10.09
CA THR A 117 6.07 -0.89 -10.43
C THR A 117 6.00 -1.77 -9.17
N ALA A 118 6.95 -1.61 -8.24
CA ALA A 118 6.95 -2.35 -6.97
C ALA A 118 5.70 -2.03 -6.14
N ILE A 119 5.41 -0.75 -5.90
CA ILE A 119 4.23 -0.33 -5.12
C ILE A 119 2.93 -0.64 -5.86
N PHE A 120 2.88 -0.47 -7.19
CA PHE A 120 1.71 -0.86 -7.98
C PHE A 120 1.43 -2.37 -7.88
N SER A 121 2.47 -3.22 -7.85
CA SER A 121 2.30 -4.67 -7.67
C SER A 121 1.60 -4.98 -6.34
N VAL A 122 2.00 -4.28 -5.25
CA VAL A 122 1.35 -4.41 -3.94
C VAL A 122 -0.09 -3.87 -3.98
N VAL A 123 -0.31 -2.68 -4.54
CA VAL A 123 -1.65 -2.09 -4.69
C VAL A 123 -2.56 -2.99 -5.53
N ASN A 124 -2.03 -3.57 -6.63
CA ASN A 124 -2.79 -4.47 -7.47
C ASN A 124 -3.21 -5.74 -6.72
N ALA A 125 -2.29 -6.40 -6.03
CA ALA A 125 -2.57 -7.64 -5.30
C ALA A 125 -3.55 -7.41 -4.14
N VAL A 126 -3.32 -6.37 -3.34
CA VAL A 126 -4.08 -6.12 -2.11
C VAL A 126 -5.40 -5.39 -2.39
N VAL A 127 -5.40 -4.35 -3.26
CA VAL A 127 -6.55 -3.42 -3.39
C VAL A 127 -7.37 -3.65 -4.66
N LEU A 128 -6.70 -3.87 -5.82
CA LEU A 128 -7.37 -3.87 -7.13
C LEU A 128 -7.81 -5.26 -7.59
N GLN A 129 -7.09 -6.30 -7.18
CA GLN A 129 -7.41 -7.66 -7.57
C GLN A 129 -8.64 -8.14 -6.80
N ALA A 130 -9.65 -8.64 -7.52
CA ALA A 130 -10.83 -9.23 -6.92
C ALA A 130 -10.46 -10.38 -5.97
N LEU A 131 -11.28 -10.59 -4.95
CA LEU A 131 -11.10 -11.74 -4.05
C LEU A 131 -11.26 -13.05 -4.84
N PRO A 132 -10.50 -14.11 -4.51
CA PRO A 132 -10.54 -15.40 -5.22
C PRO A 132 -11.78 -16.23 -4.82
N TYR A 133 -12.93 -15.56 -4.66
CA TYR A 133 -14.18 -16.17 -4.25
C TYR A 133 -15.24 -16.09 -5.35
N ARG A 134 -16.24 -16.92 -5.27
CA ARG A 134 -17.36 -16.92 -6.22
C ARG A 134 -18.11 -15.56 -6.16
N GLU A 135 -18.27 -14.89 -7.30
CA GLU A 135 -18.98 -13.60 -7.44
C GLU A 135 -18.58 -12.57 -6.36
N PRO A 136 -17.29 -12.18 -6.28
CA PRO A 136 -16.74 -11.41 -5.17
C PRO A 136 -17.38 -10.04 -4.99
N ASP A 137 -17.87 -9.44 -6.08
CA ASP A 137 -18.54 -8.12 -6.05
C ASP A 137 -19.89 -8.15 -5.32
N ARG A 138 -20.48 -9.34 -5.14
CA ARG A 138 -21.73 -9.54 -4.40
C ARG A 138 -21.51 -9.94 -2.94
N LEU A 139 -20.26 -10.21 -2.55
CA LEU A 139 -19.94 -10.55 -1.17
C LEU A 139 -19.92 -9.29 -0.30
N VAL A 140 -20.69 -9.32 0.77
CA VAL A 140 -20.81 -8.22 1.73
C VAL A 140 -20.59 -8.71 3.15
N THR A 141 -20.21 -7.82 4.03
CA THR A 141 -20.12 -8.05 5.46
C THR A 141 -21.10 -7.14 6.20
N ILE A 142 -21.70 -7.70 7.25
CA ILE A 142 -22.59 -7.00 8.16
C ILE A 142 -21.86 -6.88 9.49
N GLY A 143 -21.09 -5.87 9.70
CA GLY A 143 -20.45 -5.52 10.96
C GLY A 143 -20.10 -6.68 11.92
N THR A 144 -19.97 -6.36 13.18
CA THR A 144 -19.76 -7.34 14.27
C THR A 144 -21.02 -7.41 15.12
N GLY A 145 -21.51 -8.61 15.41
CA GLY A 145 -22.71 -8.81 16.21
C GLY A 145 -22.66 -10.07 17.06
N SER A 146 -23.78 -10.42 17.64
CA SER A 146 -23.98 -11.66 18.40
C SER A 146 -24.50 -12.80 17.52
N PHE A 147 -24.47 -14.03 18.01
CA PHE A 147 -25.01 -15.15 17.26
C PHE A 147 -26.55 -15.09 17.15
N GLY A 148 -27.21 -14.53 18.15
CA GLY A 148 -28.66 -14.29 18.11
C GLY A 148 -29.04 -13.31 17.00
N GLU A 149 -28.24 -12.26 16.81
CA GLU A 149 -28.39 -11.33 15.67
C GLU A 149 -28.21 -12.02 14.32
N TYR A 150 -27.17 -12.84 14.20
CA TYR A 150 -26.93 -13.63 12.99
C TYR A 150 -28.17 -14.45 12.59
N LEU A 151 -28.74 -15.21 13.55
CA LEU A 151 -29.92 -16.01 13.29
C LEU A 151 -31.11 -15.14 12.88
N ALA A 152 -31.36 -14.07 13.61
CA ALA A 152 -32.49 -13.18 13.34
C ALA A 152 -32.36 -12.40 12.02
N LEU A 153 -31.15 -12.00 11.63
CA LEU A 153 -30.89 -11.32 10.36
C LEU A 153 -30.97 -12.28 9.18
N ARG A 154 -30.45 -13.50 9.33
CA ARG A 154 -30.53 -14.54 8.29
C ARG A 154 -31.97 -14.78 7.82
N ASP A 155 -32.91 -14.78 8.75
CA ASP A 155 -34.32 -15.11 8.46
C ASP A 155 -35.13 -13.88 7.98
N ARG A 156 -34.61 -12.63 8.13
CA ARG A 156 -35.33 -11.39 7.83
C ARG A 156 -34.77 -10.57 6.67
N LEU A 157 -33.53 -10.83 6.26
CA LEU A 157 -32.93 -10.13 5.12
C LEU A 157 -33.22 -10.86 3.82
N HIS A 158 -33.82 -10.16 2.85
CA HIS A 158 -34.15 -10.68 1.54
C HIS A 158 -33.19 -10.20 0.45
N SER A 159 -32.60 -9.03 0.63
CA SER A 159 -31.55 -8.51 -0.27
C SER A 159 -30.20 -9.20 -0.09
N ILE A 160 -30.02 -9.90 1.03
CA ILE A 160 -28.81 -10.68 1.33
C ILE A 160 -29.24 -12.14 1.47
N VAL A 161 -28.86 -12.93 0.48
CA VAL A 161 -29.05 -14.39 0.49
C VAL A 161 -27.81 -15.06 1.02
N ASP A 162 -27.94 -16.19 1.70
CA ASP A 162 -26.82 -16.94 2.28
C ASP A 162 -25.97 -16.10 3.25
N LEU A 163 -26.53 -15.79 4.39
CA LEU A 163 -25.77 -15.20 5.48
C LEU A 163 -25.02 -16.28 6.26
N ALA A 164 -23.72 -16.09 6.47
CA ALA A 164 -22.86 -16.93 7.29
C ALA A 164 -22.18 -16.10 8.40
N ALA A 165 -21.79 -16.76 9.48
CA ALA A 165 -21.09 -16.11 10.58
C ALA A 165 -19.79 -16.86 10.92
N TRP A 166 -18.83 -16.11 11.45
CA TRP A 166 -17.59 -16.66 11.95
C TRP A 166 -17.06 -15.85 13.15
N THR A 167 -16.20 -16.46 13.94
CA THR A 167 -15.50 -15.79 15.03
C THR A 167 -14.07 -16.30 15.09
N PRO A 168 -13.07 -15.45 15.32
CA PRO A 168 -11.71 -15.91 15.56
C PRO A 168 -11.68 -16.73 16.85
N VAL A 169 -10.93 -17.81 16.82
CA VAL A 169 -10.63 -18.65 17.99
C VAL A 169 -9.13 -18.88 18.03
N THR A 170 -8.62 -19.12 19.23
CA THR A 170 -7.23 -19.50 19.38
C THR A 170 -7.16 -20.55 20.46
N HIS A 171 -6.78 -21.75 20.06
CA HIS A 171 -6.84 -22.90 20.94
C HIS A 171 -5.47 -23.57 21.09
N PRO A 172 -5.19 -24.16 22.25
CA PRO A 172 -4.13 -25.16 22.38
C PRO A 172 -4.52 -26.41 21.57
N VAL A 173 -3.65 -26.75 20.62
CA VAL A 173 -3.83 -27.93 19.74
C VAL A 173 -2.65 -28.86 19.97
N ASP A 174 -2.92 -30.13 20.27
CA ASP A 174 -1.92 -31.17 20.40
C ASP A 174 -1.91 -32.04 19.13
N ILE A 175 -0.77 -32.06 18.47
CA ILE A 175 -0.50 -32.85 17.27
C ILE A 175 0.73 -33.72 17.56
N GLY A 176 0.52 -34.87 18.21
CA GLY A 176 1.61 -35.82 18.45
C GLY A 176 2.45 -35.63 19.72
N GLY A 177 1.93 -34.90 20.73
CA GLY A 177 2.50 -34.85 22.08
C GLY A 177 2.97 -33.48 22.58
N ASP A 178 3.25 -32.54 21.69
CA ASP A 178 3.53 -31.15 22.06
C ASP A 178 2.31 -30.27 21.78
N ALA A 179 1.76 -29.67 22.82
CA ALA A 179 0.66 -28.72 22.68
C ALA A 179 1.17 -27.38 22.14
N MET A 180 0.69 -26.99 20.97
CA MET A 180 0.96 -25.71 20.34
C MET A 180 -0.28 -24.85 20.30
N ARG A 181 -0.11 -23.53 20.33
CA ARG A 181 -1.20 -22.58 20.21
C ARG A 181 -1.41 -22.24 18.75
N LEU A 182 -2.58 -22.58 18.20
CA LEU A 182 -2.93 -22.29 16.82
C LEU A 182 -4.07 -21.28 16.74
N HIS A 183 -3.97 -20.40 15.75
CA HIS A 183 -5.05 -19.49 15.38
C HIS A 183 -6.04 -20.22 14.46
N GLY A 184 -7.31 -20.13 14.79
CA GLY A 184 -8.38 -20.75 14.02
C GLY A 184 -9.59 -19.84 13.84
N ALA A 185 -10.60 -20.35 13.16
CA ALA A 185 -11.89 -19.71 13.04
C ALA A 185 -13.00 -20.72 13.32
N ALA A 186 -13.93 -20.38 14.21
CA ALA A 186 -15.19 -21.10 14.32
C ALA A 186 -16.16 -20.50 13.29
N ILE A 187 -16.65 -21.32 12.36
CA ILE A 187 -17.45 -20.92 11.20
C ILE A 187 -18.78 -21.65 11.14
N THR A 188 -19.83 -20.99 10.65
CA THR A 188 -21.07 -21.69 10.28
C THR A 188 -20.84 -22.58 9.07
N SER A 189 -21.50 -23.73 9.01
CA SER A 189 -21.28 -24.76 7.99
C SER A 189 -21.56 -24.30 6.55
N ASN A 190 -22.26 -23.18 6.37
CA ASN A 190 -22.55 -22.59 5.06
C ASN A 190 -21.50 -21.55 4.59
N LEU A 191 -20.47 -21.24 5.39
CA LEU A 191 -19.50 -20.19 5.03
C LEU A 191 -18.68 -20.56 3.79
N LEU A 192 -18.11 -21.77 3.73
CA LEU A 192 -17.30 -22.20 2.59
C LEU A 192 -18.12 -22.32 1.30
N PRO A 193 -19.31 -22.94 1.30
CA PRO A 193 -20.24 -22.90 0.17
C PRO A 193 -20.61 -21.46 -0.27
N LEU A 194 -20.86 -20.56 0.68
CA LEU A 194 -21.13 -19.16 0.39
C LEU A 194 -19.94 -18.50 -0.33
N LEU A 195 -18.71 -18.76 0.09
CA LEU A 195 -17.50 -18.24 -0.57
C LEU A 195 -17.23 -18.96 -1.91
N GLY A 196 -17.82 -20.13 -2.13
CA GLY A 196 -17.59 -20.96 -3.31
C GLY A 196 -16.24 -21.69 -3.28
N ILE A 197 -15.77 -22.03 -2.08
CA ILE A 197 -14.49 -22.72 -1.85
C ILE A 197 -14.78 -24.13 -1.32
N SER A 198 -14.01 -25.09 -1.81
CA SER A 198 -14.04 -26.47 -1.31
C SER A 198 -12.65 -26.87 -0.84
N PRO A 199 -12.53 -27.77 0.14
CA PRO A 199 -11.24 -28.34 0.52
C PRO A 199 -10.53 -28.98 -0.67
N ALA A 200 -9.20 -28.87 -0.69
CA ALA A 200 -8.36 -29.49 -1.73
C ALA A 200 -8.31 -31.02 -1.58
N ILE A 201 -8.41 -31.50 -0.33
CA ILE A 201 -8.44 -32.92 0.02
C ILE A 201 -9.51 -33.11 1.09
N GLY A 202 -10.30 -34.15 0.98
CA GLY A 202 -11.38 -34.40 1.95
C GLY A 202 -12.69 -33.73 1.58
N ARG A 203 -13.44 -33.27 2.59
CA ARG A 203 -14.77 -32.68 2.45
C ARG A 203 -14.97 -31.45 3.33
N ASP A 204 -16.00 -30.69 3.02
CA ASP A 204 -16.49 -29.57 3.83
C ASP A 204 -17.32 -30.07 5.04
N PHE A 205 -17.71 -29.15 5.93
CA PHE A 205 -18.59 -29.40 7.05
C PHE A 205 -19.99 -29.75 6.58
N LEU A 206 -20.58 -30.77 7.22
CA LEU A 206 -21.96 -31.12 7.00
C LEU A 206 -22.89 -30.23 7.84
N PRO A 207 -24.14 -29.94 7.40
CA PRO A 207 -25.08 -29.15 8.19
C PRO A 207 -25.36 -29.74 9.59
N ALA A 208 -25.28 -31.08 9.75
CA ALA A 208 -25.44 -31.76 11.02
C ALA A 208 -24.28 -31.46 11.99
N GLU A 209 -23.07 -31.19 11.51
CA GLU A 209 -21.89 -30.87 12.28
C GLU A 209 -21.94 -29.44 12.86
N GLY A 210 -22.82 -28.56 12.37
CA GLY A 210 -23.18 -27.30 12.99
C GLY A 210 -24.07 -27.38 14.22
N LYS A 211 -24.41 -28.61 14.70
CA LYS A 211 -25.25 -28.84 15.88
C LYS A 211 -24.42 -29.33 17.06
N PHE A 212 -24.82 -28.93 18.27
CA PHE A 212 -24.13 -29.35 19.49
C PHE A 212 -24.11 -30.89 19.62
N GLY A 213 -22.96 -31.42 19.96
CA GLY A 213 -22.74 -32.89 20.06
C GLY A 213 -22.10 -33.51 18.80
N ASN A 214 -22.17 -32.87 17.64
CA ASN A 214 -21.66 -33.41 16.37
C ASN A 214 -20.49 -32.59 15.79
N ALA A 215 -19.97 -31.60 16.53
CA ALA A 215 -19.03 -30.60 16.03
C ALA A 215 -17.55 -31.00 16.15
N ASN A 216 -17.24 -32.24 16.49
CA ASN A 216 -15.86 -32.67 16.72
C ASN A 216 -15.11 -32.98 15.40
N VAL A 217 -15.20 -32.06 14.45
CA VAL A 217 -14.51 -32.11 13.15
C VAL A 217 -13.76 -30.83 12.90
N VAL A 218 -12.67 -30.90 12.12
CA VAL A 218 -11.82 -29.76 11.83
C VAL A 218 -11.31 -29.79 10.39
N LEU A 219 -11.21 -28.61 9.78
CA LEU A 219 -10.46 -28.39 8.55
C LEU A 219 -9.13 -27.75 8.92
N ILE A 220 -8.07 -28.16 8.26
CA ILE A 220 -6.71 -27.59 8.49
C ILE A 220 -6.22 -26.83 7.28
N SER A 221 -5.35 -25.85 7.51
CA SER A 221 -4.71 -25.09 6.45
C SER A 221 -3.67 -25.94 5.70
N HIS A 222 -3.38 -25.54 4.47
CA HIS A 222 -2.30 -26.16 3.70
C HIS A 222 -0.94 -26.02 4.39
N ALA A 223 -0.69 -24.88 5.05
CA ALA A 223 0.54 -24.61 5.77
C ALA A 223 0.71 -25.53 6.98
N LEU A 224 -0.34 -25.70 7.80
CA LEU A 224 -0.32 -26.63 8.94
C LEU A 224 -0.12 -28.08 8.46
N TRP A 225 -0.79 -28.49 7.38
CA TRP A 225 -0.63 -29.81 6.79
C TRP A 225 0.81 -30.07 6.35
N GLN A 226 1.46 -29.12 5.70
CA GLN A 226 2.86 -29.29 5.29
C GLN A 226 3.81 -29.31 6.48
N ARG A 227 3.61 -28.45 7.48
CA ARG A 227 4.51 -28.28 8.61
C ARG A 227 4.44 -29.46 9.58
N GLU A 228 3.24 -29.90 9.97
CA GLU A 228 3.05 -30.89 11.05
C GLU A 228 2.83 -32.32 10.52
N PHE A 229 2.36 -32.44 9.28
CA PHE A 229 2.06 -33.75 8.68
C PHE A 229 2.94 -34.08 7.46
N ALA A 230 3.95 -33.25 7.16
CA ALA A 230 4.87 -33.41 6.03
C ALA A 230 4.17 -33.67 4.68
N GLY A 231 2.95 -33.15 4.50
CA GLY A 231 2.16 -33.34 3.27
C GLY A 231 1.59 -34.74 3.08
N ALA A 232 1.48 -35.57 4.13
CA ALA A 232 0.92 -36.92 4.05
C ALA A 232 -0.54 -36.89 3.59
N ARG A 233 -0.89 -37.78 2.66
CA ARG A 233 -2.26 -37.82 2.08
C ARG A 233 -3.29 -38.49 2.99
N ASP A 234 -2.87 -39.32 3.92
CA ASP A 234 -3.68 -40.08 4.87
C ASP A 234 -4.04 -39.29 6.15
N VAL A 235 -3.90 -37.98 6.14
CA VAL A 235 -4.21 -37.10 7.28
C VAL A 235 -5.73 -36.97 7.49
N VAL A 236 -6.52 -37.04 6.42
CA VAL A 236 -7.99 -37.03 6.54
C VAL A 236 -8.46 -38.29 7.26
N GLY A 237 -9.23 -38.09 8.33
CA GLY A 237 -9.67 -39.13 9.27
C GLY A 237 -8.78 -39.29 10.49
N ARG A 238 -7.56 -38.75 10.53
CA ARG A 238 -6.77 -38.67 11.77
C ARG A 238 -7.41 -37.68 12.75
N SER A 239 -7.12 -37.87 14.02
CA SER A 239 -7.62 -36.98 15.08
C SER A 239 -6.50 -36.11 15.64
N ILE A 240 -6.80 -34.86 15.88
CA ILE A 240 -5.99 -33.94 16.67
C ILE A 240 -6.74 -33.56 17.95
N SER A 241 -6.03 -33.19 18.99
CA SER A 241 -6.65 -32.71 20.22
C SER A 241 -6.73 -31.19 20.21
N ILE A 242 -7.93 -30.63 20.26
CA ILE A 242 -8.15 -29.18 20.41
C ILE A 242 -8.80 -28.99 21.78
N GLU A 243 -8.15 -28.23 22.65
CA GLU A 243 -8.60 -27.98 24.03
C GLU A 243 -8.86 -29.27 24.82
N GLY A 244 -8.07 -30.33 24.60
CA GLY A 244 -8.24 -31.62 25.24
C GLY A 244 -9.35 -32.51 24.66
N SER A 245 -10.14 -32.00 23.70
CA SER A 245 -11.15 -32.78 22.98
C SER A 245 -10.62 -33.27 21.65
N ARG A 246 -11.00 -34.50 21.24
CA ARG A 246 -10.57 -35.08 19.96
C ARG A 246 -11.43 -34.56 18.81
N PHE A 247 -10.77 -34.02 17.78
CA PHE A 247 -11.38 -33.55 16.53
C PHE A 247 -10.84 -34.37 15.38
N ALA A 248 -11.73 -34.87 14.51
CA ALA A 248 -11.35 -35.58 13.30
C ALA A 248 -11.04 -34.56 12.19
N ILE A 249 -9.90 -34.69 11.52
CA ILE A 249 -9.56 -33.88 10.34
C ILE A 249 -10.42 -34.38 9.20
N VAL A 250 -11.34 -33.57 8.69
CA VAL A 250 -12.26 -33.91 7.60
C VAL A 250 -11.81 -33.37 6.23
N GLY A 251 -10.88 -32.42 6.23
CA GLY A 251 -10.33 -31.91 4.97
C GLY A 251 -9.17 -30.94 5.17
N ILE A 252 -8.50 -30.65 4.07
CA ILE A 252 -7.35 -29.76 3.97
C ILE A 252 -7.71 -28.63 3.01
N MET A 253 -7.59 -27.38 3.43
CA MET A 253 -7.92 -26.22 2.62
C MET A 253 -6.84 -25.98 1.52
N PRO A 254 -7.23 -25.40 0.37
CA PRO A 254 -6.28 -25.03 -0.67
C PRO A 254 -5.23 -24.03 -0.14
N SER A 255 -4.02 -24.04 -0.72
CA SER A 255 -2.95 -23.10 -0.36
C SER A 255 -3.31 -21.62 -0.64
N SER A 256 -4.31 -21.38 -1.49
CA SER A 256 -4.81 -20.04 -1.81
C SER A 256 -5.93 -19.55 -0.89
N PHE A 257 -6.34 -20.34 0.11
CA PHE A 257 -7.44 -19.97 1.01
C PHE A 257 -6.89 -19.29 2.27
N HIS A 258 -7.15 -18.01 2.42
CA HIS A 258 -6.64 -17.15 3.50
C HIS A 258 -7.76 -16.38 4.23
N TYR A 259 -8.94 -16.99 4.35
CA TYR A 259 -10.06 -16.35 5.03
C TYR A 259 -10.32 -17.01 6.40
N PRO A 260 -10.54 -16.21 7.43
CA PRO A 260 -10.70 -14.75 7.47
C PRO A 260 -9.40 -13.93 7.50
N SER A 261 -8.25 -14.53 7.74
CA SER A 261 -6.92 -13.91 7.76
C SER A 261 -5.83 -14.94 7.47
N ASP A 262 -4.64 -14.48 7.11
CA ASP A 262 -3.52 -15.34 6.67
C ASP A 262 -2.93 -16.20 7.81
N ASP A 263 -3.19 -15.83 9.07
CA ASP A 263 -2.71 -16.54 10.26
C ASP A 263 -3.63 -17.68 10.74
N VAL A 264 -4.78 -17.87 10.08
CA VAL A 264 -5.71 -18.96 10.43
C VAL A 264 -5.20 -20.29 9.91
N GLU A 265 -4.96 -21.22 10.83
CA GLU A 265 -4.40 -22.54 10.54
C GLU A 265 -5.43 -23.67 10.61
N PHE A 266 -6.59 -23.44 11.27
CA PHE A 266 -7.67 -24.41 11.31
C PHE A 266 -9.05 -23.75 11.33
N TRP A 267 -10.07 -24.48 10.88
CA TRP A 267 -11.47 -24.08 10.96
C TRP A 267 -12.26 -25.16 11.66
N GLN A 268 -13.14 -24.76 12.58
CA GLN A 268 -14.06 -25.66 13.27
C GLN A 268 -15.50 -25.20 13.13
N PRO A 269 -16.52 -26.09 13.21
CA PRO A 269 -17.90 -25.66 13.18
C PRO A 269 -18.23 -24.74 14.36
N TYR A 270 -18.96 -23.65 14.08
CA TYR A 270 -19.49 -22.80 15.12
C TYR A 270 -20.76 -23.43 15.71
N VAL A 271 -20.73 -23.72 16.99
CA VAL A 271 -21.83 -24.34 17.73
C VAL A 271 -22.13 -23.58 19.01
N VAL A 272 -23.41 -23.40 19.31
CA VAL A 272 -23.84 -22.84 20.60
C VAL A 272 -24.20 -23.97 21.56
N SER A 273 -23.46 -24.07 22.64
CA SER A 273 -23.75 -25.00 23.73
C SER A 273 -25.10 -24.65 24.39
N PRO A 274 -25.88 -25.63 24.83
CA PRO A 274 -27.11 -25.38 25.58
C PRO A 274 -26.92 -24.47 26.79
N SER A 275 -25.79 -24.56 27.47
CA SER A 275 -25.42 -23.67 28.57
C SER A 275 -25.21 -22.21 28.17
N ASN A 276 -24.93 -21.96 26.89
CA ASN A 276 -24.65 -20.64 26.34
C ASN A 276 -25.83 -20.04 25.56
N LEU A 277 -26.97 -20.73 25.47
CA LEU A 277 -28.16 -20.22 24.77
C LEU A 277 -28.65 -18.89 25.33
N GLY A 278 -28.67 -18.71 26.66
CA GLY A 278 -29.01 -17.45 27.31
C GLY A 278 -28.08 -16.27 27.00
N LEU A 279 -26.88 -16.55 26.49
CA LEU A 279 -25.83 -15.57 26.21
C LEU A 279 -25.67 -15.32 24.70
N MET A 280 -26.43 -15.99 23.85
CA MET A 280 -26.27 -15.87 22.39
C MET A 280 -26.50 -14.45 21.87
N TRP A 281 -27.24 -13.63 22.62
CA TRP A 281 -27.47 -12.21 22.34
C TRP A 281 -26.44 -11.29 22.99
N GLY A 282 -25.83 -11.68 24.10
CA GLY A 282 -24.95 -10.84 24.90
C GLY A 282 -23.47 -10.95 24.53
N VAL A 283 -23.06 -11.97 23.77
CA VAL A 283 -21.65 -12.18 23.40
C VAL A 283 -21.45 -11.74 21.97
N ASN A 284 -20.88 -10.56 21.83
CA ASN A 284 -20.49 -9.98 20.55
C ASN A 284 -19.17 -10.58 20.03
N GLY A 285 -18.76 -10.21 18.81
CA GLY A 285 -17.53 -10.68 18.19
C GLY A 285 -17.76 -11.62 17.02
N LYS A 286 -19.02 -11.93 16.67
CA LYS A 286 -19.35 -12.67 15.44
C LYS A 286 -19.34 -11.74 14.27
N ARG A 287 -18.54 -12.07 13.28
CA ARG A 287 -18.50 -11.36 12.00
C ARG A 287 -19.39 -12.06 11.02
N MET A 288 -20.25 -11.32 10.32
CA MET A 288 -21.22 -11.87 9.40
C MET A 288 -20.82 -11.56 7.96
N VAL A 289 -20.91 -12.55 7.11
CA VAL A 289 -20.67 -12.45 5.66
C VAL A 289 -21.89 -12.95 4.94
N GLY A 290 -22.35 -12.21 3.94
CA GLY A 290 -23.50 -12.57 3.14
C GLY A 290 -23.25 -12.31 1.65
N ARG A 291 -24.15 -12.82 0.84
CA ARG A 291 -24.17 -12.59 -0.60
C ARG A 291 -25.39 -11.78 -0.98
N LEU A 292 -25.21 -10.66 -1.67
CA LEU A 292 -26.33 -9.90 -2.24
C LEU A 292 -27.11 -10.77 -3.24
N ALA A 293 -28.43 -10.65 -3.23
CA ALA A 293 -29.29 -11.28 -4.23
C ALA A 293 -28.89 -10.80 -5.66
N PRO A 294 -29.17 -11.58 -6.74
CA PRO A 294 -28.65 -11.29 -8.08
C PRO A 294 -28.94 -9.88 -8.63
N LYS A 295 -30.03 -9.26 -8.19
CA LYS A 295 -30.45 -7.91 -8.61
C LYS A 295 -30.40 -6.89 -7.47
N ALA A 296 -29.97 -7.28 -6.28
CA ALA A 296 -29.90 -6.38 -5.13
C ALA A 296 -28.64 -5.51 -5.18
N THR A 297 -28.82 -4.26 -4.79
CA THR A 297 -27.73 -3.31 -4.66
C THR A 297 -27.27 -3.19 -3.19
N LEU A 298 -26.04 -2.74 -2.99
CA LEU A 298 -25.49 -2.45 -1.65
C LEU A 298 -26.39 -1.46 -0.87
N THR A 299 -26.96 -0.49 -1.58
CA THR A 299 -27.86 0.50 -0.99
C THR A 299 -29.16 -0.14 -0.48
N GLN A 300 -29.73 -1.07 -1.22
CA GLN A 300 -30.89 -1.83 -0.80
C GLN A 300 -30.60 -2.66 0.45
N GLY A 301 -29.47 -3.39 0.48
CA GLY A 301 -29.05 -4.13 1.65
C GLY A 301 -28.87 -3.28 2.90
N ARG A 302 -28.28 -2.08 2.74
CA ARG A 302 -28.16 -1.10 3.84
C ARG A 302 -29.52 -0.59 4.35
N THR A 303 -30.43 -0.31 3.43
CA THR A 303 -31.75 0.20 3.80
C THR A 303 -32.57 -0.87 4.51
N GLU A 304 -32.56 -2.09 3.98
CA GLU A 304 -33.25 -3.23 4.59
C GLU A 304 -32.73 -3.50 6.00
N LEU A 305 -31.41 -3.59 6.17
CA LEU A 305 -30.78 -3.76 7.48
C LEU A 305 -31.15 -2.65 8.46
N ARG A 306 -31.14 -1.38 8.00
CA ARG A 306 -31.56 -0.24 8.81
C ARG A 306 -33.01 -0.34 9.27
N ASN A 307 -33.88 -0.86 8.45
CA ASN A 307 -35.30 -1.03 8.77
C ASN A 307 -35.56 -2.20 9.74
N VAL A 308 -34.80 -3.28 9.60
CA VAL A 308 -34.93 -4.49 10.46
C VAL A 308 -34.31 -4.24 11.83
N TRP A 309 -33.19 -3.54 11.91
CA TRP A 309 -32.40 -3.34 13.11
C TRP A 309 -33.16 -2.81 14.34
N PRO A 310 -34.00 -1.76 14.26
CA PRO A 310 -34.74 -1.25 15.42
C PRO A 310 -35.73 -2.26 16.01
N SER A 311 -36.27 -3.15 15.19
CA SER A 311 -37.19 -4.19 15.65
C SER A 311 -36.46 -5.30 16.42
N LEU A 312 -35.25 -5.65 16.01
CA LEU A 312 -34.39 -6.61 16.71
C LEU A 312 -34.00 -6.09 18.09
N ARG A 313 -33.62 -4.81 18.16
CA ARG A 313 -33.26 -4.16 19.43
C ARG A 313 -34.44 -4.13 20.39
N ARG A 314 -35.64 -3.77 19.94
CA ARG A 314 -36.85 -3.76 20.77
C ARG A 314 -37.24 -5.14 21.31
N ALA A 315 -37.00 -6.19 20.53
CA ALA A 315 -37.27 -7.56 20.91
C ALA A 315 -36.26 -8.10 21.96
N ASN A 316 -35.11 -7.45 22.12
CA ASN A 316 -34.05 -7.87 23.03
C ASN A 316 -33.53 -6.67 23.87
N PRO A 317 -34.36 -6.11 24.77
CA PRO A 317 -34.04 -4.89 25.50
C PRO A 317 -32.86 -5.05 26.47
N LEU A 318 -32.58 -6.26 26.94
CA LEU A 318 -31.40 -6.58 27.78
C LEU A 318 -30.08 -6.47 27.02
N TRP A 319 -30.14 -6.37 25.70
CA TRP A 319 -28.99 -6.28 24.83
C TRP A 319 -29.08 -4.98 23.98
N ASP A 320 -28.90 -3.87 24.64
CA ASP A 320 -28.70 -2.57 24.01
C ASP A 320 -27.33 -2.02 24.41
N PRO A 321 -26.25 -2.44 23.70
CA PRO A 321 -25.00 -1.73 23.87
C PRO A 321 -25.22 -0.30 23.34
N GLY A 322 -24.93 0.70 24.17
CA GLY A 322 -25.14 2.10 23.82
C GLY A 322 -24.45 2.50 22.52
N PRO A 323 -24.76 3.68 21.99
CA PRO A 323 -24.21 4.17 20.73
C PRO A 323 -22.66 4.20 20.70
N GLU A 324 -22.02 4.16 21.86
CA GLU A 324 -20.56 4.09 22.03
C GLU A 324 -19.97 2.71 21.65
N TYR A 325 -20.78 1.68 21.56
CA TYR A 325 -20.36 0.28 21.34
C TYR A 325 -20.00 -0.04 19.87
N GLY A 326 -19.80 0.92 19.00
CA GLY A 326 -19.46 0.68 17.60
C GLY A 326 -20.58 0.02 16.79
N THR A 327 -21.81 0.20 17.18
CA THR A 327 -23.03 -0.40 16.63
C THR A 327 -23.52 0.26 15.33
N SER A 328 -22.65 0.92 14.57
CA SER A 328 -23.01 1.25 13.19
C SER A 328 -23.02 -0.04 12.35
N VAL A 329 -24.04 -0.86 12.54
CA VAL A 329 -24.27 -2.02 11.70
C VAL A 329 -24.46 -1.51 10.28
N SER A 330 -23.50 -1.77 9.43
CA SER A 330 -23.54 -1.32 8.04
C SER A 330 -23.15 -2.48 7.12
N VAL A 331 -23.86 -2.55 5.99
CA VAL A 331 -23.48 -3.48 4.91
C VAL A 331 -22.36 -2.85 4.10
N THR A 332 -21.22 -3.53 4.06
CA THR A 332 -20.05 -3.06 3.30
C THR A 332 -19.51 -4.21 2.41
N PRO A 333 -18.88 -3.90 1.26
CA PRO A 333 -18.25 -4.95 0.47
C PRO A 333 -17.21 -5.72 1.30
N LEU A 334 -17.17 -7.05 1.18
CA LEU A 334 -16.22 -7.90 1.90
C LEU A 334 -14.76 -7.49 1.61
N GLN A 335 -14.44 -7.16 0.36
CA GLN A 335 -13.12 -6.65 -0.02
C GLN A 335 -12.73 -5.40 0.78
N SER A 336 -13.68 -4.49 1.00
CA SER A 336 -13.41 -3.26 1.78
C SER A 336 -13.07 -3.56 3.24
N GLN A 337 -13.63 -4.61 3.81
CA GLN A 337 -13.30 -5.05 5.18
C GLN A 337 -11.92 -5.70 5.24
N ILE A 338 -11.62 -6.63 4.32
CA ILE A 338 -10.33 -7.34 4.27
C ILE A 338 -9.20 -6.36 4.05
N VAL A 339 -9.34 -5.45 3.06
CA VAL A 339 -8.31 -4.46 2.76
C VAL A 339 -8.20 -3.39 3.85
N GLY A 340 -9.31 -3.03 4.50
CA GLY A 340 -9.39 -2.18 5.70
C GLY A 340 -8.51 -0.93 5.66
N SER A 341 -7.73 -0.74 6.72
CA SER A 341 -6.79 0.38 6.86
C SER A 341 -5.61 0.35 5.89
N ALA A 342 -5.29 -0.83 5.31
CA ALA A 342 -4.19 -0.96 4.34
C ALA A 342 -4.48 -0.18 3.05
N ARG A 343 -5.75 0.00 2.65
CA ARG A 343 -6.15 0.72 1.45
C ARG A 343 -5.64 2.17 1.42
N ALA A 344 -5.89 2.91 2.49
CA ALA A 344 -5.48 4.31 2.57
C ALA A 344 -3.95 4.45 2.56
N LEU A 345 -3.25 3.56 3.28
CA LEU A 345 -1.79 3.49 3.30
C LEU A 345 -1.21 3.22 1.91
N LEU A 346 -1.73 2.21 1.21
CA LEU A 346 -1.23 1.82 -0.10
C LEU A 346 -1.47 2.90 -1.16
N TRP A 347 -2.63 3.58 -1.16
CA TRP A 347 -2.86 4.73 -2.04
C TRP A 347 -1.94 5.90 -1.72
N MET A 348 -1.66 6.17 -0.45
CA MET A 348 -0.68 7.18 -0.05
C MET A 348 0.72 6.84 -0.57
N LEU A 349 1.19 5.61 -0.39
CA LEU A 349 2.49 5.15 -0.90
C LEU A 349 2.54 5.20 -2.44
N PHE A 350 1.47 4.85 -3.12
CA PHE A 350 1.37 4.97 -4.58
C PHE A 350 1.47 6.43 -5.02
N GLY A 351 0.79 7.36 -4.34
CA GLY A 351 0.93 8.79 -4.58
C GLY A 351 2.36 9.30 -4.39
N VAL A 352 3.04 8.84 -3.34
CA VAL A 352 4.45 9.15 -3.07
C VAL A 352 5.36 8.67 -4.22
N THR A 353 5.19 7.43 -4.68
CA THR A 353 6.01 6.91 -5.79
C THR A 353 5.70 7.60 -7.11
N LEU A 354 4.46 8.05 -7.32
CA LEU A 354 4.11 8.88 -8.48
C LEU A 354 4.83 10.22 -8.48
N LEU A 355 4.97 10.87 -7.30
CA LEU A 355 5.77 12.10 -7.17
C LEU A 355 7.25 11.84 -7.51
N VAL A 356 7.82 10.73 -7.04
CA VAL A 356 9.19 10.32 -7.39
C VAL A 356 9.34 10.11 -8.90
N LEU A 357 8.35 9.47 -9.54
CA LEU A 357 8.34 9.30 -10.99
C LEU A 357 8.29 10.64 -11.72
N LEU A 358 7.46 11.58 -11.27
CA LEU A 358 7.39 12.92 -11.86
C LEU A 358 8.73 13.65 -11.75
N ILE A 359 9.42 13.55 -10.61
CA ILE A 359 10.77 14.09 -10.42
C ILE A 359 11.74 13.44 -11.42
N ALA A 360 11.73 12.11 -11.54
CA ALA A 360 12.57 11.39 -12.49
C ALA A 360 12.29 11.82 -13.94
N CYS A 361 11.04 12.02 -14.30
CA CYS A 361 10.60 12.49 -15.60
C CYS A 361 11.10 13.90 -15.91
N VAL A 362 10.98 14.82 -14.96
CA VAL A 362 11.49 16.20 -15.10
C VAL A 362 13.02 16.19 -15.29
N ASN A 363 13.72 15.33 -14.55
CA ASN A 363 15.17 15.16 -14.71
C ASN A 363 15.56 14.72 -16.12
N VAL A 364 14.88 13.71 -16.64
CA VAL A 364 15.13 13.22 -18.01
C VAL A 364 14.78 14.29 -19.03
N ALA A 365 13.69 15.04 -18.84
CA ALA A 365 13.33 16.16 -19.71
C ALA A 365 14.45 17.24 -19.73
N ASN A 366 14.99 17.61 -18.57
CA ASN A 366 16.10 18.54 -18.47
C ASN A 366 17.36 18.01 -19.17
N LEU A 367 17.69 16.74 -19.00
CA LEU A 367 18.81 16.10 -19.70
C LEU A 367 18.64 16.05 -21.22
N LEU A 368 17.41 15.74 -21.68
CA LEU A 368 17.09 15.75 -23.13
C LEU A 368 17.13 17.15 -23.72
N LEU A 369 16.64 18.18 -23.00
CA LEU A 369 16.73 19.57 -23.42
C LEU A 369 18.19 20.02 -23.55
N ALA A 370 19.04 19.72 -22.54
CA ALA A 370 20.47 20.03 -22.59
C ALA A 370 21.16 19.38 -23.80
N ARG A 371 20.80 18.11 -24.12
CA ARG A 371 21.34 17.38 -25.27
C ARG A 371 20.86 17.95 -26.61
N ALA A 372 19.59 18.35 -26.70
CA ALA A 372 19.02 18.93 -27.93
C ALA A 372 19.76 20.19 -28.36
N VAL A 373 20.14 21.05 -27.41
CA VAL A 373 20.93 22.27 -27.69
C VAL A 373 22.35 21.94 -28.13
N ALA A 374 23.01 20.98 -27.46
CA ALA A 374 24.35 20.56 -27.87
C ALA A 374 24.40 20.01 -29.32
N ARG A 375 23.24 19.59 -29.86
CA ARG A 375 23.10 19.03 -31.23
C ARG A 375 22.38 19.98 -32.19
N GLU A 376 22.13 21.24 -31.80
CA GLU A 376 21.38 22.19 -32.59
C GLU A 376 22.02 22.42 -33.99
N ARG A 377 23.36 22.56 -34.05
CA ARG A 377 24.10 22.68 -35.30
C ARG A 377 23.93 21.45 -36.22
N GLU A 378 24.01 20.24 -35.64
CA GLU A 378 23.81 18.97 -36.37
C GLU A 378 22.40 18.88 -36.95
N LEU A 379 21.38 19.25 -36.15
CA LEU A 379 19.97 19.24 -36.58
C LEU A 379 19.70 20.31 -37.65
N ALA A 380 20.32 21.49 -37.54
CA ALA A 380 20.21 22.56 -38.53
C ALA A 380 20.82 22.17 -39.90
N VAL A 381 22.00 21.53 -39.90
CA VAL A 381 22.62 21.00 -41.11
C VAL A 381 21.73 19.95 -41.78
N ARG A 382 21.17 19.03 -41.02
CA ARG A 382 20.24 18.01 -41.54
C ARG A 382 18.96 18.61 -42.11
N ALA A 383 18.42 19.65 -41.49
CA ALA A 383 17.25 20.37 -41.95
C ALA A 383 17.57 21.10 -43.29
N ALA A 384 18.77 21.72 -43.40
CA ALA A 384 19.25 22.39 -44.61
C ALA A 384 19.48 21.40 -45.78
N LEU A 385 19.87 20.15 -45.49
CA LEU A 385 20.04 19.09 -46.48
C LEU A 385 18.70 18.41 -46.89
N GLY A 386 17.56 18.97 -46.51
CA GLY A 386 16.23 18.47 -46.92
C GLY A 386 15.56 17.50 -45.97
N GLY A 387 16.06 17.33 -44.75
CA GLY A 387 15.40 16.52 -43.74
C GLY A 387 14.05 17.13 -43.29
N GLY A 388 12.94 16.53 -43.72
CA GLY A 388 11.58 16.99 -43.40
C GLY A 388 11.36 17.02 -41.85
N ARG A 389 10.56 18.01 -41.39
CA ARG A 389 10.23 18.19 -39.94
C ARG A 389 9.70 16.91 -39.29
N GLY A 390 8.84 16.16 -40.02
CA GLY A 390 8.29 14.89 -39.49
C GLY A 390 9.35 13.80 -39.25
N ARG A 391 10.38 13.73 -40.10
CA ARG A 391 11.47 12.77 -39.98
C ARG A 391 12.36 13.09 -38.74
N LEU A 392 12.66 14.38 -38.53
CA LEU A 392 13.42 14.82 -37.34
C LEU A 392 12.64 14.59 -36.06
N LEU A 393 11.32 14.88 -36.07
CA LEU A 393 10.45 14.62 -34.93
C LEU A 393 10.42 13.12 -34.59
N ARG A 394 10.21 12.26 -35.63
CA ARG A 394 10.16 10.80 -35.44
C ARG A 394 11.49 10.26 -34.88
N GLN A 395 12.62 10.74 -35.40
CA GLN A 395 13.94 10.33 -34.92
C GLN A 395 14.17 10.69 -33.44
N LEU A 396 13.85 11.93 -33.00
CA LEU A 396 13.99 12.36 -31.62
C LEU A 396 13.07 11.59 -30.67
N LEU A 397 11.82 11.32 -31.11
CA LEU A 397 10.89 10.47 -30.35
C LEU A 397 11.39 9.04 -30.24
N THR A 398 11.96 8.46 -31.31
CA THR A 398 12.52 7.11 -31.28
C THR A 398 13.73 7.03 -30.32
N GLU A 399 14.62 8.05 -30.31
CA GLU A 399 15.72 8.13 -29.35
C GLU A 399 15.18 8.14 -27.88
N SER A 400 14.14 8.92 -27.62
CA SER A 400 13.49 9.00 -26.29
C SER A 400 12.81 7.70 -25.90
N LEU A 401 12.14 7.01 -26.84
CA LEU A 401 11.49 5.72 -26.60
C LEU A 401 12.52 4.60 -26.35
N VAL A 402 13.67 4.60 -27.05
CA VAL A 402 14.75 3.65 -26.78
C VAL A 402 15.31 3.84 -25.38
N LEU A 403 15.52 5.10 -24.98
CA LEU A 403 15.96 5.42 -23.63
C LEU A 403 14.94 4.99 -22.57
N ALA A 404 13.65 5.26 -22.83
CA ALA A 404 12.57 4.83 -21.95
C ALA A 404 12.44 3.30 -21.87
N ALA A 405 12.67 2.59 -22.96
CA ALA A 405 12.68 1.11 -22.97
C ALA A 405 13.84 0.55 -22.14
N LEU A 406 15.05 1.13 -22.25
CA LEU A 406 16.18 0.78 -21.40
C LEU A 406 15.86 1.04 -19.92
N GLY A 407 15.29 2.22 -19.62
CA GLY A 407 14.82 2.57 -18.27
C GLY A 407 13.74 1.61 -17.76
N ALA A 408 12.83 1.16 -18.62
CA ALA A 408 11.79 0.19 -18.25
C ALA A 408 12.36 -1.19 -17.93
N ILE A 409 13.28 -1.72 -18.74
CA ILE A 409 13.92 -3.03 -18.52
C ILE A 409 14.64 -3.01 -17.16
N LEU A 410 15.47 -2.01 -16.93
CA LEU A 410 16.16 -1.84 -15.65
C LEU A 410 15.18 -1.57 -14.50
N GLY A 411 14.13 -0.77 -14.76
CA GLY A 411 13.09 -0.44 -13.79
C GLY A 411 12.26 -1.65 -13.38
N VAL A 412 11.90 -2.53 -14.29
CA VAL A 412 11.20 -3.79 -13.96
C VAL A 412 12.10 -4.70 -13.13
N ALA A 413 13.39 -4.82 -13.47
CA ALA A 413 14.35 -5.59 -12.69
C ALA A 413 14.52 -5.04 -11.26
N LEU A 414 14.71 -3.71 -11.12
CA LEU A 414 14.78 -3.03 -9.82
C LEU A 414 13.46 -3.13 -9.05
N GLY A 415 12.33 -2.99 -9.74
CA GLY A 415 10.99 -3.14 -9.15
C GLY A 415 10.75 -4.53 -8.60
N TRP A 416 11.21 -5.57 -9.30
CA TRP A 416 11.14 -6.95 -8.83
C TRP A 416 11.99 -7.18 -7.57
N LEU A 417 13.24 -6.66 -7.56
CA LEU A 417 14.11 -6.73 -6.38
C LEU A 417 13.52 -5.95 -5.20
N ALA A 418 13.03 -4.71 -5.46
CA ALA A 418 12.41 -3.87 -4.45
C ALA A 418 11.14 -4.51 -3.87
N MET A 419 10.30 -5.12 -4.72
CA MET A 419 9.11 -5.85 -4.29
C MET A 419 9.47 -7.03 -3.38
N ARG A 420 10.47 -7.84 -3.74
CA ARG A 420 10.95 -8.94 -2.87
C ARG A 420 11.48 -8.45 -1.53
N GLY A 421 12.32 -7.40 -1.56
CA GLY A 421 12.81 -6.78 -0.35
C GLY A 421 11.68 -6.20 0.51
N LEU A 422 10.67 -5.59 -0.11
CA LEU A 422 9.49 -5.05 0.57
C LEU A 422 8.68 -6.14 1.27
N VAL A 423 8.40 -7.24 0.57
CA VAL A 423 7.67 -8.40 1.14
C VAL A 423 8.45 -9.02 2.30
N ALA A 424 9.78 -9.12 2.21
CA ALA A 424 10.63 -9.69 3.27
C ALA A 424 10.64 -8.87 4.57
N VAL A 425 10.43 -7.54 4.50
CA VAL A 425 10.39 -6.65 5.69
C VAL A 425 8.97 -6.19 6.03
N MET A 426 7.97 -6.72 5.33
CA MET A 426 6.57 -6.32 5.51
C MET A 426 6.05 -6.82 6.87
N PRO A 427 5.37 -5.97 7.65
CA PRO A 427 4.77 -6.39 8.91
C PRO A 427 3.73 -7.48 8.71
N ALA A 428 3.66 -8.43 9.62
CA ALA A 428 2.55 -9.37 9.70
C ALA A 428 1.21 -8.61 9.81
N GLY A 429 0.16 -9.15 9.17
CA GLY A 429 -1.18 -8.57 9.19
C GLY A 429 -1.45 -7.51 8.09
N ILE A 430 -0.62 -7.45 7.04
CA ILE A 430 -1.03 -6.86 5.76
C ILE A 430 -1.75 -7.95 4.98
N PRO A 431 -3.04 -7.75 4.64
CA PRO A 431 -3.82 -8.79 3.99
C PRO A 431 -3.23 -9.17 2.63
N ARG A 432 -3.31 -10.45 2.25
CA ARG A 432 -2.92 -10.96 0.93
C ARG A 432 -1.43 -10.74 0.59
N ALA A 433 -0.57 -10.71 1.61
CA ALA A 433 0.88 -10.51 1.42
C ALA A 433 1.48 -11.60 0.51
N ASP A 434 1.02 -12.84 0.62
CA ASP A 434 1.48 -13.99 -0.16
C ASP A 434 1.06 -13.95 -1.64
N GLU A 435 0.04 -13.15 -1.99
CA GLU A 435 -0.40 -12.94 -3.37
C GLU A 435 0.43 -11.86 -4.10
N ILE A 436 1.32 -11.15 -3.40
CA ILE A 436 2.11 -10.08 -3.99
C ILE A 436 3.15 -10.67 -4.95
N SER A 437 2.89 -10.47 -6.24
CA SER A 437 3.77 -10.94 -7.32
C SER A 437 3.80 -9.96 -8.47
N MET A 438 4.81 -10.09 -9.33
CA MET A 438 4.92 -9.31 -10.56
C MET A 438 3.90 -9.82 -11.58
N SER A 439 2.70 -9.27 -11.57
CA SER A 439 1.60 -9.66 -12.46
C SER A 439 1.74 -9.04 -13.86
N MET A 440 1.02 -9.61 -14.86
CA MET A 440 0.93 -9.01 -16.20
C MET A 440 0.36 -7.58 -16.16
N ARG A 441 -0.52 -7.27 -15.19
CA ARG A 441 -1.03 -5.89 -14.99
C ARG A 441 0.08 -4.95 -14.53
N ALA A 442 0.98 -5.41 -13.67
CA ALA A 442 2.14 -4.61 -13.23
C ALA A 442 3.14 -4.38 -14.38
N LEU A 443 3.36 -5.38 -15.23
CA LEU A 443 4.20 -5.23 -16.43
C LEU A 443 3.55 -4.28 -17.46
N ALA A 444 2.24 -4.39 -17.67
CA ALA A 444 1.50 -3.48 -18.55
C ALA A 444 1.54 -2.03 -18.00
N PHE A 445 1.42 -1.86 -16.70
CA PHE A 445 1.57 -0.56 -16.03
C PHE A 445 2.98 0.01 -16.22
N ALA A 446 4.03 -0.80 -16.02
CA ALA A 446 5.42 -0.39 -16.25
C ALA A 446 5.66 0.02 -17.70
N LEU A 447 5.12 -0.74 -18.65
CA LEU A 447 5.20 -0.42 -20.09
C LEU A 447 4.46 0.89 -20.40
N ALA A 448 3.21 1.03 -19.94
CA ALA A 448 2.41 2.25 -20.16
C ALA A 448 3.08 3.49 -19.56
N THR A 449 3.64 3.37 -18.36
CA THR A 449 4.38 4.43 -17.69
C THR A 449 5.65 4.80 -18.49
N SER A 450 6.39 3.81 -18.95
CA SER A 450 7.61 4.02 -19.75
C SER A 450 7.31 4.70 -21.10
N VAL A 451 6.31 4.21 -21.84
CA VAL A 451 5.88 4.82 -23.10
C VAL A 451 5.36 6.24 -22.86
N GLY A 452 4.52 6.42 -21.84
CA GLY A 452 3.98 7.73 -21.47
C GLY A 452 5.07 8.74 -21.14
N THR A 453 6.07 8.36 -20.34
CA THR A 453 7.20 9.22 -20.01
C THR A 453 8.08 9.51 -21.22
N GLY A 454 8.38 8.52 -22.05
CA GLY A 454 9.15 8.67 -23.30
C GLY A 454 8.48 9.63 -24.29
N LEU A 455 7.15 9.55 -24.42
CA LEU A 455 6.37 10.44 -25.30
C LEU A 455 6.25 11.85 -24.72
N LEU A 456 5.83 11.99 -23.46
CA LEU A 456 5.61 13.32 -22.85
C LEU A 456 6.87 14.17 -22.85
N PHE A 457 8.00 13.57 -22.48
CA PHE A 457 9.27 14.30 -22.34
C PHE A 457 10.14 14.28 -23.59
N GLY A 458 9.88 13.36 -24.54
CA GLY A 458 10.47 13.38 -25.88
C GLY A 458 9.80 14.39 -26.82
N LEU A 459 8.48 14.59 -26.67
CA LEU A 459 7.70 15.44 -27.59
C LEU A 459 8.04 16.94 -27.45
N VAL A 460 8.21 17.43 -26.22
CA VAL A 460 8.48 18.86 -25.97
C VAL A 460 9.80 19.33 -26.60
N PRO A 461 10.97 18.68 -26.40
CA PRO A 461 12.19 19.02 -27.10
C PRO A 461 12.09 18.85 -28.62
N ALA A 462 11.42 17.78 -29.07
CA ALA A 462 11.28 17.47 -30.49
C ALA A 462 10.44 18.51 -31.24
N LEU A 463 9.30 18.93 -30.69
CA LEU A 463 8.46 19.99 -31.27
C LEU A 463 9.20 21.32 -31.36
N ARG A 464 10.04 21.64 -30.38
CA ARG A 464 10.82 22.88 -30.37
C ARG A 464 11.97 22.85 -31.34
N ALA A 465 12.72 21.76 -31.44
CA ALA A 465 13.79 21.62 -32.42
C ALA A 465 13.28 21.77 -33.86
N THR A 466 12.02 21.40 -34.09
CA THR A 466 11.39 21.51 -35.42
C THR A 466 10.72 22.87 -35.70
N SER A 467 10.29 23.61 -34.63
CA SER A 467 9.67 24.93 -34.81
C SER A 467 10.67 26.07 -34.96
N ALA A 468 11.88 25.95 -34.40
CA ALA A 468 12.93 26.95 -34.52
C ALA A 468 13.44 27.16 -35.97
N ASN A 469 13.35 26.12 -36.82
CA ASN A 469 13.80 26.17 -38.23
C ASN A 469 12.82 26.89 -39.19
N GLY A 470 11.61 27.26 -38.71
CA GLY A 470 10.62 27.96 -39.58
C GLY A 470 10.78 29.47 -39.66
N SER A 471 11.58 30.08 -38.82
CA SER A 471 11.76 31.56 -38.75
C SER A 471 13.11 32.04 -39.29
N GLN A 472 13.98 31.18 -39.85
CA GLN A 472 15.31 31.55 -40.33
C GLN A 472 15.38 32.00 -41.78
N SER A 473 14.27 32.20 -42.49
CA SER A 473 14.27 32.70 -43.88
C SER A 473 14.38 34.23 -44.02
N SER A 474 14.70 34.95 -42.90
CA SER A 474 15.05 36.40 -43.04
C SER A 474 16.45 36.66 -42.50
N VAL A 475 17.37 36.81 -43.41
CA VAL A 475 18.72 37.38 -43.21
C VAL A 475 18.59 38.74 -42.55
N GLY A 476 19.08 38.86 -41.28
CA GLY A 476 19.23 40.15 -40.61
C GLY A 476 18.59 40.22 -39.24
N GLY A 477 19.41 40.05 -38.19
CA GLY A 477 19.01 40.45 -36.82
C GLY A 477 19.66 39.68 -35.66
N SER A 478 20.77 40.18 -35.13
CA SER A 478 21.44 39.72 -33.90
C SER A 478 20.55 39.74 -32.65
N GLY A 479 19.40 40.45 -32.69
CA GLY A 479 18.50 40.56 -31.53
C GLY A 479 17.59 39.38 -31.24
N ARG A 480 17.27 38.52 -32.24
CA ARG A 480 16.34 37.38 -32.06
C ARG A 480 16.97 36.13 -31.43
N ARG A 481 18.29 35.95 -31.54
CA ARG A 481 19.01 34.85 -30.83
C ARG A 481 18.99 35.02 -29.32
N ALA A 482 18.97 36.25 -28.82
CA ALA A 482 18.90 36.53 -27.36
C ALA A 482 17.53 36.17 -26.74
N THR A 483 16.41 36.31 -27.50
CA THR A 483 15.06 36.00 -27.00
C THR A 483 14.75 34.51 -27.03
N ALA A 484 15.27 33.73 -27.98
CA ALA A 484 15.11 32.27 -28.04
C ALA A 484 15.84 31.57 -26.87
N GLY A 485 17.07 31.98 -26.56
CA GLY A 485 17.82 31.47 -25.39
C GLY A 485 17.16 31.82 -24.06
N ALA A 486 16.57 33.03 -23.95
CA ALA A 486 15.89 33.44 -22.72
C ALA A 486 14.62 32.60 -22.40
N SER A 487 13.84 32.20 -23.42
CA SER A 487 12.64 31.34 -23.21
C SER A 487 13.03 29.92 -22.75
N GLN A 488 14.10 29.37 -23.28
CA GLN A 488 14.61 28.05 -22.91
C GLN A 488 15.13 28.02 -21.47
N LEU A 489 15.84 29.08 -21.06
CA LEU A 489 16.32 29.24 -19.70
C LEU A 489 15.18 29.36 -18.69
N ARG A 490 14.06 29.98 -19.05
CA ARG A 490 12.85 30.05 -18.20
C ARG A 490 12.22 28.69 -17.99
N ILE A 491 12.16 27.84 -19.02
CA ILE A 491 11.53 26.55 -18.92
C ILE A 491 12.36 25.55 -18.11
N SER A 492 13.68 25.45 -18.40
CA SER A 492 14.56 24.62 -17.57
C SER A 492 14.56 25.09 -16.12
N GLY A 493 14.49 26.41 -15.88
CA GLY A 493 14.32 26.96 -14.54
C GLY A 493 13.00 26.59 -13.88
N ALA A 494 11.88 26.63 -14.61
CA ALA A 494 10.58 26.23 -14.11
C ALA A 494 10.51 24.72 -13.80
N LEU A 495 11.13 23.89 -14.64
CA LEU A 495 11.24 22.45 -14.41
C LEU A 495 12.03 22.15 -13.13
N VAL A 496 13.18 22.79 -12.92
CA VAL A 496 13.96 22.63 -11.67
C VAL A 496 13.17 23.12 -10.46
N ALA A 497 12.50 24.28 -10.55
CA ALA A 497 11.67 24.76 -9.44
C ALA A 497 10.52 23.79 -9.14
N GLY A 498 9.89 23.22 -10.17
CA GLY A 498 8.87 22.17 -10.01
C GLY A 498 9.41 20.90 -9.38
N GLU A 499 10.58 20.44 -9.81
CA GLU A 499 11.27 19.28 -9.23
C GLU A 499 11.59 19.48 -7.74
N VAL A 500 12.19 20.63 -7.40
CA VAL A 500 12.47 21.00 -6.00
C VAL A 500 11.17 21.09 -5.21
N ALA A 501 10.09 21.63 -5.79
CA ALA A 501 8.80 21.72 -5.12
C ALA A 501 8.24 20.34 -4.76
N LEU A 502 8.26 19.39 -5.71
CA LEU A 502 7.82 18.03 -5.46
C LEU A 502 8.68 17.32 -4.41
N ALA A 503 10.00 17.49 -4.49
CA ALA A 503 10.94 16.88 -3.55
C ALA A 503 10.82 17.50 -2.14
N VAL A 504 10.61 18.80 -2.00
CA VAL A 504 10.32 19.48 -0.73
C VAL A 504 9.00 19.01 -0.14
N MET A 505 7.95 18.87 -0.95
CA MET A 505 6.66 18.34 -0.50
C MET A 505 6.81 16.93 0.09
N LEU A 506 7.54 16.06 -0.61
CA LEU A 506 7.77 14.68 -0.15
C LEU A 506 8.66 14.64 1.11
N ALA A 507 9.72 15.44 1.16
CA ALA A 507 10.59 15.51 2.33
C ALA A 507 9.87 16.10 3.56
N THR A 508 8.98 17.08 3.38
CA THR A 508 8.14 17.62 4.45
C THR A 508 7.20 16.54 5.01
N ALA A 509 6.50 15.81 4.14
CA ALA A 509 5.66 14.70 4.55
C ALA A 509 6.46 13.61 5.30
N SER A 510 7.65 13.28 4.80
CA SER A 510 8.56 12.31 5.42
C SER A 510 9.03 12.76 6.82
N LEU A 511 9.51 14.00 6.95
CA LEU A 511 10.00 14.49 8.23
C LEU A 511 8.87 14.60 9.27
N LEU A 512 7.66 14.99 8.87
CA LEU A 512 6.49 14.96 9.74
C LEU A 512 6.19 13.55 10.26
N LEU A 513 6.27 12.52 9.39
CA LEU A 513 6.08 11.12 9.78
C LEU A 513 7.20 10.63 10.71
N VAL A 514 8.45 10.99 10.44
CA VAL A 514 9.59 10.65 11.31
C VAL A 514 9.42 11.28 12.69
N ARG A 515 9.06 12.55 12.76
CA ARG A 515 8.80 13.24 14.03
C ARG A 515 7.57 12.69 14.76
N SER A 516 6.51 12.37 14.02
CA SER A 516 5.31 11.73 14.56
C SER A 516 5.64 10.35 15.15
N PHE A 517 6.47 9.57 14.46
CA PHE A 517 6.94 8.28 14.99
C PHE A 517 7.83 8.44 16.23
N ALA A 518 8.72 9.42 16.23
CA ALA A 518 9.55 9.75 17.41
C ALA A 518 8.67 10.17 18.60
N ALA A 519 7.67 11.03 18.35
CA ALA A 519 6.69 11.44 19.37
C ALA A 519 5.91 10.24 19.93
N LEU A 520 5.47 9.32 19.05
CA LEU A 520 4.77 8.11 19.45
C LEU A 520 5.63 7.21 20.34
N ARG A 521 6.92 7.05 20.03
CA ARG A 521 7.86 6.28 20.86
C ARG A 521 8.23 6.93 22.19
N ALA A 522 8.06 8.23 22.28
CA ALA A 522 8.34 8.99 23.52
C ALA A 522 7.15 8.97 24.51
N ILE A 523 6.00 8.39 24.10
CA ILE A 523 4.84 8.29 25.00
C ILE A 523 5.17 7.34 26.15
N ALA A 524 4.93 7.80 27.36
CA ALA A 524 4.89 6.91 28.51
C ALA A 524 3.60 6.07 28.47
N PRO A 525 3.69 4.75 28.36
CA PRO A 525 2.49 3.90 28.23
C PRO A 525 1.68 3.80 29.52
N GLY A 526 2.17 4.36 30.62
CA GLY A 526 1.56 4.31 31.96
C GLY A 526 2.00 3.09 32.78
N PHE A 527 2.92 2.29 32.27
CA PHE A 527 3.56 1.15 32.93
C PHE A 527 5.03 1.06 32.55
N GLU A 528 5.82 0.31 33.31
CA GLU A 528 7.23 0.10 33.04
C GLU A 528 7.44 -1.08 32.09
N THR A 529 8.31 -0.92 31.09
CA THR A 529 8.57 -1.90 30.04
C THR A 529 9.89 -2.64 30.21
N THR A 530 10.85 -1.97 30.86
CA THR A 530 12.18 -2.51 31.10
C THR A 530 12.17 -3.65 32.11
N HIS A 531 12.94 -4.69 31.84
CA HIS A 531 13.07 -5.86 32.72
C HIS A 531 11.78 -6.65 32.96
N VAL A 532 10.79 -6.54 32.04
CA VAL A 532 9.53 -7.30 32.17
C VAL A 532 9.45 -8.30 30.99
N VAL A 533 9.25 -9.56 31.35
CA VAL A 533 8.96 -10.66 30.43
C VAL A 533 7.54 -11.16 30.66
N ALA A 534 6.85 -11.51 29.60
CA ALA A 534 5.53 -12.08 29.64
C ALA A 534 5.49 -13.40 28.85
N ALA A 535 4.72 -14.35 29.34
CA ALA A 535 4.45 -15.62 28.69
C ALA A 535 2.96 -15.93 28.81
N ARG A 536 2.34 -16.38 27.73
CA ARG A 536 0.93 -16.73 27.75
C ARG A 536 0.75 -18.21 28.16
N VAL A 537 -0.03 -18.46 29.16
CA VAL A 537 -0.36 -19.79 29.71
C VAL A 537 -1.83 -20.05 29.47
N SER A 538 -2.17 -21.10 28.74
CA SER A 538 -3.55 -21.45 28.40
C SER A 538 -3.94 -22.77 29.08
N VAL A 539 -5.07 -22.79 29.77
CA VAL A 539 -5.69 -24.00 30.29
C VAL A 539 -6.86 -24.38 29.40
N PRO A 540 -6.94 -25.60 28.89
CA PRO A 540 -8.04 -26.04 28.04
C PRO A 540 -9.42 -25.82 28.67
N ASP A 541 -10.38 -25.28 27.91
CA ASP A 541 -11.73 -24.95 28.39
C ASP A 541 -12.45 -26.18 28.99
N ALA A 542 -12.27 -27.37 28.38
CA ALA A 542 -12.84 -28.61 28.88
C ALA A 542 -12.34 -28.95 30.28
N ARG A 543 -11.05 -28.77 30.57
CA ARG A 543 -10.47 -28.99 31.89
C ARG A 543 -10.93 -27.93 32.88
N PHE A 544 -10.98 -26.66 32.43
CA PHE A 544 -11.47 -25.58 33.27
C PHE A 544 -12.93 -25.77 33.66
N ALA A 545 -13.78 -26.20 32.75
CA ALA A 545 -15.19 -26.48 33.01
C ALA A 545 -15.38 -27.68 33.99
N ALA A 546 -14.47 -28.66 33.92
CA ALA A 546 -14.53 -29.86 34.79
C ALA A 546 -14.02 -29.59 36.21
N ASP A 547 -12.93 -28.81 36.35
CA ASP A 547 -12.28 -28.56 37.64
C ASP A 547 -11.74 -27.14 37.78
N THR A 548 -12.61 -26.20 38.06
CA THR A 548 -12.23 -24.79 38.29
C THR A 548 -11.24 -24.59 39.43
N ARG A 549 -11.40 -25.39 40.52
CA ARG A 549 -10.49 -25.25 41.69
C ARG A 549 -9.08 -25.72 41.35
N GLY A 550 -8.95 -26.82 40.64
CA GLY A 550 -7.68 -27.35 40.20
C GLY A 550 -6.96 -26.37 39.25
N VAL A 551 -7.71 -25.70 38.37
CA VAL A 551 -7.15 -24.67 37.49
C VAL A 551 -6.65 -23.44 38.27
N LEU A 552 -7.42 -22.98 39.23
CA LEU A 552 -6.98 -21.88 40.10
C LEU A 552 -5.74 -22.28 40.92
N ALA A 553 -5.69 -23.50 41.46
CA ALA A 553 -4.52 -24.03 42.14
C ALA A 553 -3.29 -24.16 41.21
N PHE A 554 -3.49 -24.56 39.97
CA PHE A 554 -2.45 -24.61 38.97
C PHE A 554 -1.84 -23.21 38.72
N TYR A 555 -2.65 -22.21 38.45
CA TYR A 555 -2.17 -20.84 38.21
C TYR A 555 -1.48 -20.26 39.46
N GLN A 556 -2.00 -20.56 40.68
CA GLN A 556 -1.35 -20.15 41.91
C GLN A 556 0.05 -20.80 42.04
N SER A 557 0.15 -22.10 41.74
CA SER A 557 1.43 -22.82 41.80
C SER A 557 2.44 -22.25 40.75
N VAL A 558 1.97 -21.87 39.57
CA VAL A 558 2.80 -21.20 38.56
C VAL A 558 3.30 -19.85 39.08
N LEU A 559 2.45 -19.07 39.71
CA LEU A 559 2.78 -17.76 40.26
C LEU A 559 3.82 -17.91 41.40
N ASP A 560 3.55 -18.78 42.38
CA ASP A 560 4.42 -19.00 43.54
C ASP A 560 5.82 -19.48 43.14
N ARG A 561 5.90 -20.47 42.22
CA ARG A 561 7.20 -20.96 41.71
C ARG A 561 7.93 -19.90 40.89
N THR A 562 7.21 -19.06 40.14
CA THR A 562 7.83 -17.98 39.37
C THR A 562 8.39 -16.90 40.29
N GLN A 563 7.68 -16.53 41.36
CA GLN A 563 8.14 -15.57 42.37
C GLN A 563 9.36 -16.06 43.15
N ALA A 564 9.46 -17.38 43.35
CA ALA A 564 10.59 -18.01 44.03
C ALA A 564 11.85 -18.12 43.17
N LEU A 565 11.80 -17.80 41.85
CA LEU A 565 12.98 -17.89 40.98
C LEU A 565 14.04 -16.84 41.33
N PRO A 566 15.32 -17.23 41.34
CA PRO A 566 16.41 -16.27 41.51
C PRO A 566 16.38 -15.22 40.37
N GLY A 567 16.46 -13.94 40.74
CA GLY A 567 16.42 -12.85 39.77
C GLY A 567 15.03 -12.37 39.38
N VAL A 568 13.94 -12.91 39.93
CA VAL A 568 12.59 -12.39 39.81
C VAL A 568 12.30 -11.46 41.00
N ARG A 569 11.88 -10.23 40.71
CA ARG A 569 11.48 -9.22 41.70
C ARG A 569 9.99 -9.27 42.02
N GLY A 570 9.19 -9.76 41.09
CA GLY A 570 7.75 -9.90 41.23
C GLY A 570 7.18 -10.62 40.01
N ALA A 571 6.09 -11.35 40.23
CA ALA A 571 5.34 -12.00 39.19
C ALA A 571 3.84 -11.81 39.43
N ALA A 572 3.07 -11.81 38.35
CA ALA A 572 1.62 -11.66 38.37
C ALA A 572 0.98 -12.32 37.14
N LEU A 573 -0.32 -12.55 37.24
CA LEU A 573 -1.12 -13.02 36.12
C LEU A 573 -2.12 -11.94 35.72
N VAL A 574 -2.37 -11.83 34.42
CA VAL A 574 -3.35 -10.91 33.83
C VAL A 574 -3.99 -11.57 32.61
N ASP A 575 -5.28 -11.35 32.38
CA ASP A 575 -5.98 -11.92 31.23
C ASP A 575 -5.56 -11.26 29.89
N HIS A 576 -5.28 -9.97 29.89
CA HIS A 576 -4.82 -9.22 28.72
C HIS A 576 -3.58 -8.40 29.04
N LEU A 577 -2.52 -8.64 28.26
CA LEU A 577 -1.29 -7.85 28.36
C LEU A 577 -1.47 -6.53 27.58
N PRO A 578 -1.20 -5.36 28.16
CA PRO A 578 -1.30 -4.09 27.48
C PRO A 578 -0.52 -4.06 26.16
N LEU A 579 -1.12 -3.52 25.11
CA LEU A 579 -0.57 -3.41 23.75
C LEU A 579 -0.33 -4.75 23.01
N ALA A 580 -0.72 -5.89 23.60
CA ALA A 580 -0.54 -7.20 22.96
C ALA A 580 -1.79 -7.68 22.16
N GLY A 581 -2.72 -6.81 21.91
CA GLY A 581 -3.96 -7.06 21.17
C GLY A 581 -5.13 -6.30 21.77
N PRO A 582 -6.31 -6.37 21.13
CA PRO A 582 -7.48 -5.65 21.62
C PRO A 582 -7.94 -6.21 22.98
N VAL A 583 -8.09 -5.30 23.92
CA VAL A 583 -8.70 -5.60 25.24
C VAL A 583 -10.21 -5.38 25.11
N TRP A 584 -10.99 -6.32 25.59
CA TRP A 584 -12.43 -6.18 25.53
C TRP A 584 -12.97 -5.27 26.65
N GLY A 585 -13.98 -4.48 26.32
CA GLY A 585 -14.66 -3.61 27.26
C GLY A 585 -16.00 -4.18 27.71
N ILE A 586 -16.62 -3.53 28.68
CA ILE A 586 -17.87 -3.97 29.24
C ILE A 586 -18.80 -2.81 29.56
N ALA A 587 -20.10 -2.98 29.36
CA ALA A 587 -21.10 -2.09 29.93
C ALA A 587 -21.09 -2.21 31.47
N ALA A 588 -21.14 -1.08 32.18
CA ALA A 588 -21.04 -1.06 33.63
C ALA A 588 -22.26 -0.39 34.24
N ARG A 589 -22.74 -0.97 35.35
CA ARG A 589 -23.69 -0.30 36.25
C ARG A 589 -22.91 0.57 37.24
N VAL A 590 -23.41 1.76 37.49
CA VAL A 590 -22.84 2.72 38.46
C VAL A 590 -23.92 3.07 39.46
N GLN A 591 -23.69 2.77 40.72
CA GLN A 591 -24.68 2.98 41.78
C GLN A 591 -25.08 4.45 41.91
N GLY A 592 -26.36 4.74 42.04
CA GLY A 592 -26.89 6.11 42.08
C GLY A 592 -27.01 6.83 40.75
N GLN A 593 -26.49 6.25 39.64
CA GLN A 593 -26.48 6.92 38.33
C GLN A 593 -27.03 6.03 37.19
N PHE A 594 -26.54 4.80 37.07
CA PHE A 594 -26.90 3.83 36.03
C PHE A 594 -27.06 2.45 36.66
N GLU A 595 -28.21 2.18 37.27
CA GLU A 595 -28.44 0.98 38.07
C GLU A 595 -29.15 -0.13 37.29
N ASP A 596 -29.99 0.25 36.33
CA ASP A 596 -30.83 -0.66 35.58
C ASP A 596 -30.71 -0.44 34.06
N PHE A 597 -31.36 -1.31 33.30
CA PHE A 597 -31.38 -1.26 31.83
C PHE A 597 -32.43 -0.32 31.25
N THR A 598 -33.10 0.50 32.08
CA THR A 598 -34.04 1.53 31.57
C THR A 598 -33.29 2.64 30.86
N ARG A 599 -31.98 2.79 31.10
CA ARG A 599 -31.05 3.70 30.41
C ARG A 599 -29.92 2.89 29.82
N THR A 600 -29.37 3.38 28.69
CA THR A 600 -28.15 2.83 28.13
C THR A 600 -27.03 2.87 29.17
N LEU A 601 -26.49 1.71 29.52
CA LEU A 601 -25.38 1.60 30.47
C LEU A 601 -24.12 2.22 29.85
N PRO A 602 -23.32 2.95 30.63
CA PRO A 602 -22.04 3.45 30.19
C PRO A 602 -21.08 2.30 29.90
N PHE A 603 -20.24 2.48 28.89
CA PHE A 603 -19.25 1.51 28.49
C PHE A 603 -17.89 1.85 29.09
N ILE A 604 -17.20 0.86 29.63
CA ILE A 604 -15.82 0.91 30.06
C ILE A 604 -14.99 0.22 28.99
N ASP A 605 -14.03 0.93 28.43
CA ASP A 605 -13.29 0.51 27.24
C ASP A 605 -12.50 -0.79 27.49
N HIS A 606 -11.93 -0.92 28.69
CA HIS A 606 -11.07 -2.05 29.02
C HIS A 606 -11.40 -2.62 30.38
N MET A 607 -11.64 -3.91 30.42
CA MET A 607 -11.75 -4.67 31.65
C MET A 607 -10.61 -5.68 31.73
N GLN A 608 -9.92 -5.74 32.87
CA GLN A 608 -8.82 -6.66 33.10
C GLN A 608 -8.98 -7.43 34.41
N ILE A 609 -8.65 -8.71 34.33
CA ILE A 609 -8.60 -9.61 35.48
C ILE A 609 -7.14 -9.77 35.87
N VAL A 610 -6.81 -9.43 37.13
CA VAL A 610 -5.43 -9.39 37.60
C VAL A 610 -5.25 -10.08 38.93
N THR A 611 -4.07 -10.66 39.15
CA THR A 611 -3.70 -11.17 40.49
C THR A 611 -3.21 -10.05 41.40
N PRO A 612 -3.24 -10.21 42.72
CA PRO A 612 -2.52 -9.35 43.64
C PRO A 612 -1.03 -9.20 43.18
N GLY A 613 -0.47 -8.02 43.34
CA GLY A 613 0.90 -7.74 42.88
C GLY A 613 1.04 -7.32 41.41
N TYR A 614 0.00 -7.43 40.59
CA TYR A 614 0.06 -7.04 39.15
C TYR A 614 0.57 -5.61 38.95
N PHE A 615 -0.03 -4.65 39.65
CA PHE A 615 0.33 -3.24 39.54
C PHE A 615 1.79 -2.98 39.88
N ALA A 616 2.29 -3.61 40.96
CA ALA A 616 3.71 -3.52 41.38
C ALA A 616 4.63 -4.19 40.34
N THR A 617 4.24 -5.36 39.81
CA THR A 617 5.03 -6.12 38.83
C THR A 617 5.20 -5.35 37.53
N ILE A 618 4.12 -4.73 37.00
CA ILE A 618 4.18 -3.97 35.75
C ILE A 618 4.54 -2.49 35.95
N GLY A 619 4.68 -2.04 37.23
CA GLY A 619 5.08 -0.67 37.56
C GLY A 619 3.97 0.38 37.45
N ILE A 620 2.71 -0.02 37.60
CA ILE A 620 1.57 0.87 37.70
C ILE A 620 1.40 1.33 39.14
N ARG A 621 1.49 2.64 39.39
CA ARG A 621 1.34 3.18 40.75
C ARG A 621 -0.15 3.33 41.11
N VAL A 622 -0.56 2.85 42.28
CA VAL A 622 -1.88 3.21 42.83
C VAL A 622 -1.82 4.66 43.34
N VAL A 623 -2.68 5.51 42.79
CA VAL A 623 -2.68 6.95 43.07
C VAL A 623 -3.48 7.26 44.31
N ARG A 624 -4.62 6.55 44.51
CA ARG A 624 -5.49 6.69 45.70
C ARG A 624 -6.02 5.32 46.09
N GLY A 625 -6.30 5.12 47.38
CA GLY A 625 -6.77 3.85 47.89
C GLY A 625 -5.67 2.81 48.02
N ARG A 626 -5.97 1.54 47.80
CA ARG A 626 -5.06 0.39 47.88
C ARG A 626 -5.06 -0.46 46.61
N ALA A 627 -3.99 -1.22 46.41
CA ALA A 627 -3.97 -2.33 45.48
C ALA A 627 -4.80 -3.51 45.96
N PHE A 628 -5.00 -4.52 45.10
CA PHE A 628 -5.56 -5.81 45.56
C PHE A 628 -4.56 -6.54 46.43
N ASP A 629 -5.11 -7.24 47.41
CA ASP A 629 -4.36 -8.10 48.35
C ASP A 629 -5.01 -9.50 48.46
N ASP A 630 -4.42 -10.40 49.23
CA ASP A 630 -4.89 -11.77 49.37
C ASP A 630 -6.24 -11.87 50.15
N GLY A 631 -6.68 -10.79 50.79
CA GLY A 631 -8.01 -10.67 51.38
C GLY A 631 -9.13 -10.51 50.36
N ASP A 632 -8.82 -10.06 49.11
CA ASP A 632 -9.77 -9.88 48.02
C ASP A 632 -10.06 -11.22 47.30
N ARG A 633 -10.44 -12.24 48.07
CA ARG A 633 -10.62 -13.63 47.60
C ARG A 633 -12.08 -13.97 47.33
N ALA A 634 -12.32 -15.14 46.74
CA ALA A 634 -13.65 -15.68 46.56
C ALA A 634 -14.40 -15.75 47.90
N GLY A 635 -15.64 -15.24 47.96
CA GLY A 635 -16.46 -15.14 49.17
C GLY A 635 -16.25 -13.87 49.99
N ALA A 636 -15.19 -13.07 49.73
CA ALA A 636 -15.05 -11.74 50.30
C ALA A 636 -15.93 -10.71 49.53
N PRO A 637 -16.19 -9.51 50.12
CA PRO A 637 -16.87 -8.44 49.39
C PRO A 637 -16.17 -8.14 48.08
N TRP A 638 -16.96 -7.99 47.01
CA TRP A 638 -16.43 -7.74 45.67
C TRP A 638 -15.79 -6.35 45.59
N VAL A 639 -14.62 -6.27 44.98
CA VAL A 639 -13.84 -5.04 44.86
C VAL A 639 -13.41 -4.81 43.42
N ALA A 640 -13.20 -3.54 43.07
CA ALA A 640 -12.65 -3.12 41.79
C ALA A 640 -11.61 -2.02 41.99
N ILE A 641 -10.65 -1.93 41.07
CA ILE A 641 -9.76 -0.79 40.90
C ILE A 641 -10.10 -0.16 39.56
N VAL A 642 -10.15 1.18 39.50
CA VAL A 642 -10.51 1.90 38.28
C VAL A 642 -9.42 2.88 37.88
N SER A 643 -9.37 3.21 36.57
CA SER A 643 -8.47 4.25 36.06
C SER A 643 -8.97 5.65 36.45
N GLN A 644 -8.07 6.63 36.42
CA GLN A 644 -8.42 8.03 36.69
C GLN A 644 -9.50 8.57 35.74
N SER A 645 -9.51 8.12 34.46
CA SER A 645 -10.54 8.50 33.49
C SER A 645 -11.93 8.02 33.91
N VAL A 646 -12.03 6.77 34.41
CA VAL A 646 -13.31 6.24 34.96
C VAL A 646 -13.74 7.05 36.17
N ALA A 647 -12.81 7.29 37.11
CA ALA A 647 -13.12 8.06 38.31
C ALA A 647 -13.61 9.49 37.97
N ARG A 648 -12.92 10.19 37.08
CA ARG A 648 -13.33 11.55 36.61
C ARG A 648 -14.66 11.55 35.86
N ARG A 649 -14.92 10.50 35.07
CA ARG A 649 -16.16 10.40 34.25
C ARG A 649 -17.41 10.27 35.13
N PHE A 650 -17.36 9.43 36.15
CA PHE A 650 -18.55 9.12 36.96
C PHE A 650 -18.63 9.89 38.28
N TRP A 651 -17.50 10.31 38.82
CA TRP A 651 -17.43 11.07 40.08
C TRP A 651 -16.57 12.32 39.95
N PRO A 652 -16.94 13.31 39.06
CA PRO A 652 -16.07 14.46 38.79
C PRO A 652 -15.87 15.38 39.99
N ASN A 653 -16.85 15.46 40.87
CA ASN A 653 -16.86 16.34 42.06
C ASN A 653 -16.74 15.56 43.37
N GLY A 654 -16.49 14.26 43.36
CA GLY A 654 -16.52 13.41 44.51
C GLY A 654 -15.36 12.41 44.54
N ASP A 655 -15.35 11.59 45.60
CA ASP A 655 -14.40 10.49 45.68
C ASP A 655 -15.01 9.21 45.08
N ALA A 656 -14.29 8.58 44.15
CA ALA A 656 -14.66 7.28 43.63
C ALA A 656 -14.39 6.12 44.61
N ILE A 657 -13.48 6.31 45.55
CA ILE A 657 -13.18 5.29 46.58
C ILE A 657 -14.40 5.05 47.46
N GLY A 658 -14.74 3.78 47.65
CA GLY A 658 -15.94 3.37 48.41
C GLY A 658 -17.24 3.38 47.58
N GLN A 659 -17.24 3.98 46.40
CA GLN A 659 -18.39 3.90 45.49
C GLN A 659 -18.52 2.51 44.88
N ARG A 660 -19.71 2.20 44.33
CA ARG A 660 -19.99 0.87 43.79
C ARG A 660 -20.18 0.90 42.28
N ILE A 661 -19.53 -0.02 41.62
CA ILE A 661 -19.66 -0.32 40.18
C ILE A 661 -19.99 -1.80 39.99
N GLY A 662 -20.69 -2.18 38.95
CA GLY A 662 -21.06 -3.57 38.71
C GLY A 662 -21.10 -3.91 37.23
N PHE A 663 -21.06 -5.20 36.94
CA PHE A 663 -21.31 -5.71 35.60
C PHE A 663 -22.82 -5.63 35.27
N PRO A 664 -23.21 -5.67 34.01
CA PRO A 664 -24.59 -5.90 33.61
C PRO A 664 -25.05 -7.29 34.12
N TYR A 665 -26.38 -7.54 34.21
CA TYR A 665 -27.00 -8.83 34.53
C TYR A 665 -26.79 -9.34 35.96
N ASP A 666 -27.43 -8.74 36.93
CA ASP A 666 -27.51 -9.19 38.34
C ASP A 666 -26.18 -9.64 39.00
N SER A 667 -25.07 -9.12 38.50
CA SER A 667 -23.77 -9.34 39.14
C SER A 667 -23.67 -8.58 40.49
N PRO A 668 -22.86 -9.08 41.43
CA PRO A 668 -22.63 -8.36 42.68
C PRO A 668 -22.06 -6.96 42.44
N TRP A 669 -22.40 -6.02 43.31
CA TRP A 669 -21.79 -4.72 43.32
C TRP A 669 -20.35 -4.83 43.83
N MET A 670 -19.40 -4.23 43.11
CA MET A 670 -17.99 -4.15 43.48
C MET A 670 -17.71 -2.78 44.10
N THR A 671 -17.08 -2.75 45.25
CA THR A 671 -16.62 -1.50 45.87
C THR A 671 -15.29 -1.07 45.28
N ILE A 672 -15.18 0.18 44.87
CA ILE A 672 -13.92 0.74 44.33
C ILE A 672 -12.96 0.93 45.51
N VAL A 673 -11.85 0.21 45.51
CA VAL A 673 -10.83 0.24 46.59
C VAL A 673 -9.57 0.98 46.19
N GLY A 674 -9.35 1.23 44.88
CA GLY A 674 -8.16 1.90 44.36
C GLY A 674 -8.38 2.63 43.04
N ILE A 675 -7.55 3.64 42.82
CA ILE A 675 -7.50 4.40 41.57
C ILE A 675 -6.07 4.35 41.05
N VAL A 676 -5.92 3.97 39.75
CA VAL A 676 -4.64 3.91 39.04
C VAL A 676 -4.60 4.95 37.93
N PRO A 677 -3.42 5.35 37.44
CA PRO A 677 -3.31 6.21 36.24
C PRO A 677 -3.94 5.54 35.01
N ASP A 678 -4.27 6.35 34.01
CA ASP A 678 -4.68 5.83 32.72
C ASP A 678 -3.48 5.18 32.02
N THR A 679 -3.66 3.96 31.49
CA THR A 679 -2.64 3.19 30.78
C THR A 679 -3.04 2.96 29.36
N LYS A 680 -2.08 2.85 28.43
CA LYS A 680 -2.34 2.53 27.03
C LYS A 680 -2.59 1.04 26.88
N GLN A 681 -3.80 0.67 26.43
CA GLN A 681 -4.21 -0.72 26.38
C GLN A 681 -4.17 -1.31 24.96
N ASP A 682 -4.85 -0.71 24.00
CA ASP A 682 -4.94 -1.23 22.62
C ASP A 682 -3.87 -0.65 21.71
N SER A 683 -3.56 0.64 21.88
CA SER A 683 -2.63 1.37 21.04
C SER A 683 -1.96 2.52 21.81
N LEU A 684 -0.72 2.80 21.51
CA LEU A 684 -0.05 4.01 22.02
C LEU A 684 -0.73 5.32 21.57
N ARG A 685 -1.55 5.27 20.52
CA ARG A 685 -2.30 6.43 19.98
C ARG A 685 -3.59 6.74 20.75
N ASP A 686 -4.06 5.83 21.58
CA ASP A 686 -5.33 6.01 22.28
C ASP A 686 -5.32 7.27 23.14
N THR A 687 -6.37 8.07 23.02
CA THR A 687 -6.49 9.34 23.75
C THR A 687 -6.97 9.13 25.17
N THR A 688 -7.85 8.16 25.39
CA THR A 688 -8.39 7.79 26.71
C THR A 688 -8.50 6.28 26.81
N SER A 689 -8.20 5.72 27.97
CA SER A 689 -8.33 4.30 28.25
C SER A 689 -9.08 4.15 29.57
N ALA A 690 -10.42 4.22 29.50
CA ALA A 690 -11.27 3.93 30.65
C ALA A 690 -11.12 2.46 31.01
N SER A 691 -10.38 2.18 32.07
CA SER A 691 -10.03 0.82 32.47
C SER A 691 -10.59 0.48 33.85
N MET A 692 -11.05 -0.75 34.00
CA MET A 692 -11.48 -1.35 35.28
C MET A 692 -10.73 -2.66 35.46
N TYR A 693 -10.26 -2.88 36.68
CA TYR A 693 -9.54 -4.08 37.08
C TYR A 693 -10.34 -4.83 38.17
N VAL A 694 -10.35 -6.15 38.06
CA VAL A 694 -11.04 -7.05 39.02
C VAL A 694 -10.08 -8.13 39.51
N PRO A 695 -10.12 -8.50 40.78
CA PRO A 695 -9.28 -9.58 41.28
C PRO A 695 -9.62 -10.92 40.62
N TRP A 696 -8.62 -11.68 40.19
CA TRP A 696 -8.81 -12.95 39.52
C TRP A 696 -9.60 -13.98 40.36
N SER A 697 -9.43 -13.95 41.67
CA SER A 697 -10.11 -14.80 42.62
C SER A 697 -11.63 -14.55 42.73
N GLN A 698 -12.07 -13.35 42.32
CA GLN A 698 -13.49 -12.93 42.27
C GLN A 698 -14.04 -12.96 40.85
N ALA A 699 -13.19 -13.18 39.82
CA ALA A 699 -13.63 -13.21 38.42
C ALA A 699 -14.52 -14.41 38.13
N SER A 700 -15.50 -14.24 37.23
CA SER A 700 -16.34 -15.35 36.81
C SER A 700 -15.52 -16.38 36.03
N ARG A 701 -15.93 -17.65 36.10
CA ARG A 701 -15.30 -18.82 35.41
C ARG A 701 -14.95 -18.57 33.92
N ARG A 702 -15.57 -17.60 33.32
CA ARG A 702 -15.47 -17.28 31.89
C ARG A 702 -14.15 -16.63 31.44
N PHE A 703 -13.38 -16.07 32.38
CA PHE A 703 -12.28 -15.18 32.05
C PHE A 703 -10.90 -15.71 32.47
N THR A 704 -10.84 -16.91 33.05
CA THR A 704 -9.58 -17.43 33.65
C THR A 704 -8.95 -18.59 32.87
N GLY A 705 -9.47 -18.98 31.71
CA GLY A 705 -8.91 -20.09 30.92
C GLY A 705 -7.57 -19.76 30.25
N GLU A 706 -7.28 -18.49 30.03
CA GLU A 706 -6.03 -18.03 29.43
C GLU A 706 -5.52 -16.79 30.15
N LEU A 707 -4.30 -16.86 30.68
CA LEU A 707 -3.66 -15.75 31.40
C LEU A 707 -2.24 -15.53 30.92
N TRP A 708 -1.81 -14.27 30.98
CA TRP A 708 -0.42 -13.90 30.83
C TRP A 708 0.29 -13.94 32.15
N LEU A 709 1.34 -14.76 32.26
CA LEU A 709 2.31 -14.73 33.33
C LEU A 709 3.30 -13.61 33.04
N VAL A 710 3.29 -12.58 33.86
CA VAL A 710 4.18 -11.43 33.77
C VAL A 710 5.20 -11.52 34.90
N ALA A 711 6.48 -11.40 34.59
CA ALA A 711 7.54 -11.42 35.58
C ALA A 711 8.50 -10.24 35.38
N ARG A 712 8.82 -9.53 36.48
CA ARG A 712 9.85 -8.51 36.54
C ARG A 712 11.16 -9.13 36.97
N THR A 713 12.20 -8.96 36.18
CA THR A 713 13.52 -9.58 36.40
C THR A 713 14.57 -8.53 36.78
N THR A 714 15.66 -9.00 37.45
CA THR A 714 16.84 -8.16 37.74
C THR A 714 17.83 -8.11 36.57
N GLY A 715 17.82 -9.14 35.71
CA GLY A 715 18.69 -9.29 34.55
C GLY A 715 17.95 -9.12 33.22
N ASP A 716 18.55 -9.63 32.15
CA ASP A 716 17.93 -9.62 30.82
C ASP A 716 16.62 -10.41 30.76
N PRO A 717 15.48 -9.79 30.52
CA PRO A 717 14.18 -10.47 30.52
C PRO A 717 14.07 -11.51 29.40
N ALA A 718 14.79 -11.36 28.28
CA ALA A 718 14.76 -12.32 27.18
C ALA A 718 15.31 -13.70 27.60
N ALA A 719 16.31 -13.74 28.47
CA ALA A 719 16.89 -14.98 28.97
C ALA A 719 15.92 -15.78 29.89
N PHE A 720 14.93 -15.11 30.49
CA PHE A 720 13.97 -15.76 31.39
C PHE A 720 12.85 -16.52 30.63
N GLY A 721 12.67 -16.31 29.35
CA GLY A 721 11.56 -16.93 28.60
C GLY A 721 11.57 -18.47 28.66
N ALA A 722 12.74 -19.10 28.49
CA ALA A 722 12.87 -20.55 28.60
C ALA A 722 12.64 -21.06 30.04
N THR A 723 12.99 -20.27 31.01
CA THR A 723 12.79 -20.58 32.42
C THR A 723 11.31 -20.55 32.81
N LEU A 724 10.56 -19.53 32.34
CA LEU A 724 9.10 -19.47 32.56
C LEU A 724 8.40 -20.67 31.92
N ARG A 725 8.80 -21.08 30.70
CA ARG A 725 8.23 -22.29 30.08
C ARG A 725 8.51 -23.53 30.92
N ARG A 726 9.73 -23.71 31.45
CA ARG A 726 10.06 -24.83 32.30
C ARG A 726 9.23 -24.86 33.59
N VAL A 727 9.05 -23.72 34.25
CA VAL A 727 8.22 -23.63 35.48
C VAL A 727 6.81 -24.17 35.23
N VAL A 728 6.19 -23.82 34.12
CA VAL A 728 4.83 -24.29 33.76
C VAL A 728 4.86 -25.79 33.46
N HIS A 729 5.79 -26.27 32.64
CA HIS A 729 5.90 -27.67 32.24
C HIS A 729 6.29 -28.60 33.38
N ASP A 730 7.04 -28.11 34.39
CA ASP A 730 7.36 -28.88 35.62
C ASP A 730 6.14 -29.08 36.52
N ILE A 731 5.10 -28.24 36.37
CA ILE A 731 3.83 -28.42 37.06
C ILE A 731 2.90 -29.31 36.21
N ASP A 732 2.77 -29.00 34.93
CA ASP A 732 1.95 -29.77 33.99
C ASP A 732 2.45 -29.62 32.56
N ARG A 733 2.98 -30.70 31.99
CA ARG A 733 3.50 -30.69 30.59
C ARG A 733 2.42 -30.50 29.54
N ALA A 734 1.18 -30.77 29.85
CA ALA A 734 0.06 -30.61 28.92
C ALA A 734 -0.40 -29.15 28.79
N MET A 735 0.16 -28.23 29.58
CA MET A 735 -0.20 -26.81 29.52
C MET A 735 0.68 -26.06 28.52
N PRO A 736 0.10 -25.57 27.43
CA PRO A 736 0.87 -24.82 26.42
C PRO A 736 1.30 -23.46 26.95
N VAL A 737 2.57 -23.14 26.73
CA VAL A 737 3.16 -21.82 26.96
C VAL A 737 3.55 -21.20 25.64
N SER A 738 2.90 -20.13 25.28
CA SER A 738 3.08 -19.45 24.00
C SER A 738 3.43 -17.97 24.19
N ASP A 739 3.72 -17.28 23.10
CA ASP A 739 3.91 -15.82 23.09
C ASP A 739 4.90 -15.30 24.14
N VAL A 740 5.99 -16.03 24.36
CA VAL A 740 7.03 -15.58 25.31
C VAL A 740 7.75 -14.38 24.70
N ARG A 741 7.57 -13.21 25.32
CA ARG A 741 8.13 -11.95 24.80
C ARG A 741 8.43 -10.95 25.91
N THR A 742 9.33 -10.02 25.66
CA THR A 742 9.58 -8.88 26.54
C THR A 742 8.56 -7.77 26.29
N MET A 743 8.28 -6.93 27.30
CA MET A 743 7.39 -5.78 27.10
C MET A 743 7.92 -4.79 26.07
N ASP A 744 9.24 -4.64 25.94
CA ASP A 744 9.84 -3.82 24.87
C ASP A 744 9.56 -4.38 23.47
N ALA A 745 9.51 -5.71 23.30
CA ALA A 745 9.10 -6.33 22.06
C ALA A 745 7.61 -6.07 21.77
N VAL A 746 6.75 -6.17 22.78
CA VAL A 746 5.31 -5.86 22.64
C VAL A 746 5.10 -4.41 22.16
N ILE A 747 5.81 -3.44 22.76
CA ILE A 747 5.74 -2.05 22.30
C ILE A 747 6.26 -1.91 20.87
N SER A 748 7.38 -2.54 20.56
CA SER A 748 7.96 -2.50 19.22
C SER A 748 6.98 -3.03 18.15
N ASP A 749 6.27 -4.11 18.48
CA ASP A 749 5.26 -4.70 17.61
C ASP A 749 4.03 -3.79 17.45
N SER A 750 3.61 -3.11 18.52
CA SER A 750 2.46 -2.18 18.47
C SER A 750 2.67 -1.00 17.52
N VAL A 751 3.92 -0.61 17.26
CA VAL A 751 4.29 0.51 16.36
C VAL A 751 4.88 0.05 15.02
N ILE A 752 4.92 -1.26 14.74
CA ILE A 752 5.61 -1.82 13.57
C ILE A 752 5.06 -1.26 12.25
N LYS A 753 3.73 -1.09 12.13
CA LYS A 753 3.07 -0.50 10.94
C LYS A 753 3.48 0.96 10.74
N SER A 754 3.56 1.73 11.83
CA SER A 754 3.98 3.14 11.78
C SER A 754 5.47 3.25 11.41
N ARG A 755 6.32 2.39 11.96
CA ARG A 755 7.75 2.30 11.63
C ARG A 755 7.95 1.96 10.15
N PHE A 756 7.26 0.94 9.65
CA PHE A 756 7.34 0.51 8.25
C PHE A 756 6.95 1.64 7.28
N THR A 757 5.81 2.29 7.53
CA THR A 757 5.34 3.43 6.72
C THR A 757 6.34 4.57 6.72
N THR A 758 6.86 4.92 7.90
CA THR A 758 7.83 6.02 8.06
C THR A 758 9.13 5.72 7.30
N LEU A 759 9.65 4.49 7.40
CA LEU A 759 10.87 4.07 6.69
C LEU A 759 10.69 4.12 5.17
N LEU A 760 9.54 3.66 4.64
CA LEU A 760 9.28 3.70 3.20
C LEU A 760 9.19 5.13 2.68
N VAL A 761 8.44 6.00 3.35
CA VAL A 761 8.30 7.40 2.91
C VAL A 761 9.64 8.14 3.04
N ALA A 762 10.44 7.83 4.08
CA ALA A 762 11.79 8.38 4.24
C ALA A 762 12.73 7.92 3.12
N ALA A 763 12.69 6.64 2.73
CA ALA A 763 13.49 6.13 1.62
C ALA A 763 13.12 6.83 0.29
N PHE A 764 11.83 7.04 0.02
CA PHE A 764 11.37 7.78 -1.17
C PHE A 764 11.75 9.26 -1.11
N ALA A 765 11.71 9.88 0.06
CA ALA A 765 12.16 11.27 0.23
C ALA A 765 13.68 11.43 0.00
N LEU A 766 14.50 10.49 0.47
CA LEU A 766 15.92 10.45 0.18
C LEU A 766 16.18 10.23 -1.32
N LEU A 767 15.42 9.35 -1.97
CA LEU A 767 15.50 9.15 -3.40
C LEU A 767 15.13 10.43 -4.17
N ALA A 768 14.06 11.11 -3.77
CA ALA A 768 13.64 12.38 -4.36
C ALA A 768 14.69 13.48 -4.17
N LEU A 769 15.32 13.55 -2.99
CA LEU A 769 16.43 14.48 -2.70
C LEU A 769 17.65 14.22 -3.60
N ALA A 770 18.01 12.95 -3.76
CA ALA A 770 19.11 12.53 -4.64
C ALA A 770 18.81 12.87 -6.11
N LEU A 771 17.60 12.57 -6.58
CA LEU A 771 17.15 12.92 -7.93
C LEU A 771 17.16 14.45 -8.11
N GLY A 772 16.66 15.22 -7.14
CA GLY A 772 16.68 16.69 -7.17
C GLY A 772 18.08 17.26 -7.23
N ALA A 773 19.03 16.68 -6.49
CA ALA A 773 20.44 17.07 -6.58
C ALA A 773 21.03 16.82 -7.99
N VAL A 774 20.71 15.68 -8.61
CA VAL A 774 21.12 15.33 -9.99
C VAL A 774 20.51 16.31 -10.99
N GLY A 775 19.24 16.68 -10.85
CA GLY A 775 18.55 17.62 -11.71
C GLY A 775 19.15 19.03 -11.65
N ILE A 776 19.36 19.54 -10.43
CA ILE A 776 20.01 20.84 -10.21
C ILE A 776 21.43 20.84 -10.80
N TYR A 777 22.22 19.78 -10.54
CA TYR A 777 23.56 19.63 -11.11
C TYR A 777 23.51 19.63 -12.65
N GLY A 778 22.61 18.88 -13.28
CA GLY A 778 22.45 18.79 -14.71
C GLY A 778 22.15 20.15 -15.36
N VAL A 779 21.17 20.88 -14.81
CA VAL A 779 20.77 22.20 -15.32
C VAL A 779 21.85 23.24 -15.07
N MET A 780 22.52 23.22 -13.92
CA MET A 780 23.61 24.16 -13.64
C MET A 780 24.84 23.89 -14.51
N SER A 781 25.17 22.63 -14.78
CA SER A 781 26.25 22.26 -15.72
C SER A 781 25.96 22.73 -17.13
N TYR A 782 24.71 22.62 -17.57
CA TYR A 782 24.25 23.13 -18.85
C TYR A 782 24.36 24.66 -18.94
N LEU A 783 23.85 25.39 -17.94
CA LEU A 783 23.90 26.86 -17.88
C LEU A 783 25.32 27.42 -17.89
N VAL A 784 26.23 26.73 -17.21
CA VAL A 784 27.66 27.08 -17.20
C VAL A 784 28.26 26.85 -18.61
N GLY A 785 27.93 25.73 -19.24
CA GLY A 785 28.39 25.40 -20.60
C GLY A 785 27.98 26.44 -21.63
N GLU A 786 26.71 26.86 -21.63
CA GLU A 786 26.16 27.85 -22.56
C GLU A 786 26.78 29.26 -22.40
N ARG A 787 27.10 29.63 -21.15
CA ARG A 787 27.68 30.96 -20.84
C ARG A 787 29.20 30.92 -20.68
N ARG A 788 29.86 29.88 -21.15
CA ARG A 788 31.33 29.72 -21.00
C ARG A 788 32.10 30.91 -21.60
N ARG A 789 31.67 31.38 -22.78
CA ARG A 789 32.23 32.56 -23.44
C ARG A 789 32.00 33.86 -22.64
N GLU A 790 30.79 34.08 -22.13
CA GLU A 790 30.48 35.25 -21.27
C GLU A 790 31.33 35.24 -20.02
N MET A 791 31.48 34.06 -19.38
CA MET A 791 32.32 33.89 -18.20
C MET A 791 33.81 34.10 -18.49
N GLY A 792 34.29 33.60 -19.66
CA GLY A 792 35.65 33.80 -20.13
C GLY A 792 35.96 35.26 -20.38
N ILE A 793 35.07 36.01 -21.02
CA ILE A 793 35.22 37.46 -21.24
C ILE A 793 35.24 38.21 -19.88
N ARG A 794 34.35 37.87 -18.94
CA ARG A 794 34.38 38.52 -17.62
C ARG A 794 35.67 38.29 -16.85
N ILE A 795 36.21 37.04 -16.91
CA ILE A 795 37.50 36.70 -16.28
C ILE A 795 38.62 37.45 -16.97
N ALA A 796 38.64 37.58 -18.31
CA ALA A 796 39.59 38.35 -19.06
C ALA A 796 39.53 39.85 -18.72
N LEU A 797 38.34 40.38 -18.37
CA LEU A 797 38.11 41.75 -17.91
C LEU A 797 38.37 41.94 -16.39
N GLY A 798 38.97 40.97 -15.70
CA GLY A 798 39.39 41.09 -14.31
C GLY A 798 38.34 40.60 -13.26
N ALA A 799 37.26 39.94 -13.65
CA ALA A 799 36.35 39.39 -12.66
C ALA A 799 36.98 38.26 -11.84
N SER A 800 36.87 38.34 -10.51
CA SER A 800 37.42 37.31 -9.62
C SER A 800 36.64 35.97 -9.75
N ARG A 801 37.33 34.85 -9.53
CA ARG A 801 36.74 33.51 -9.52
C ARG A 801 35.55 33.41 -8.55
N ALA A 802 35.67 34.12 -7.41
CA ALA A 802 34.59 34.18 -6.42
C ALA A 802 33.32 34.87 -6.95
N SER A 803 33.49 35.92 -7.79
CA SER A 803 32.36 36.64 -8.43
C SER A 803 31.59 35.72 -9.41
N VAL A 804 32.31 34.96 -10.23
CA VAL A 804 31.69 33.98 -11.17
C VAL A 804 30.98 32.86 -10.41
N MET A 805 31.63 32.33 -9.36
CA MET A 805 31.03 31.31 -8.50
C MET A 805 29.74 31.81 -7.83
N ARG A 806 29.77 33.03 -7.26
CA ARG A 806 28.59 33.64 -6.64
C ARG A 806 27.42 33.82 -7.61
N LEU A 807 27.70 34.15 -8.86
CA LEU A 807 26.66 34.29 -9.91
C LEU A 807 25.92 32.97 -10.17
N VAL A 808 26.66 31.86 -10.29
CA VAL A 808 26.09 30.52 -10.53
C VAL A 808 25.29 30.04 -9.28
N LEU A 809 25.89 30.16 -8.09
CA LEU A 809 25.25 29.75 -6.84
C LEU A 809 23.98 30.55 -6.56
N ARG A 810 24.01 31.89 -6.75
CA ARG A 810 22.83 32.75 -6.54
C ARG A 810 21.66 32.31 -7.38
N ARG A 811 21.88 31.91 -8.61
CA ARG A 811 20.81 31.45 -9.51
C ARG A 811 20.22 30.08 -9.05
N ALA A 812 21.10 29.15 -8.65
CA ALA A 812 20.67 27.85 -8.14
C ALA A 812 19.86 28.01 -6.85
N VAL A 813 20.32 28.82 -5.89
CA VAL A 813 19.63 29.11 -4.64
C VAL A 813 18.29 29.80 -4.91
N TRP A 814 18.21 30.73 -5.86
CA TRP A 814 16.97 31.43 -6.20
C TRP A 814 15.91 30.49 -6.77
N LEU A 815 16.28 29.57 -7.71
CA LEU A 815 15.38 28.55 -8.24
C LEU A 815 14.93 27.56 -7.15
N ALA A 816 15.87 27.14 -6.31
CA ALA A 816 15.56 26.27 -5.17
C ALA A 816 14.63 26.94 -4.16
N SER A 817 14.79 28.27 -3.92
CA SER A 817 13.90 29.03 -3.03
C SER A 817 12.47 29.12 -3.57
N ILE A 818 12.31 29.35 -4.88
CA ILE A 818 10.97 29.34 -5.51
C ILE A 818 10.35 27.94 -5.39
N GLY A 819 11.12 26.90 -5.75
CA GLY A 819 10.66 25.52 -5.62
C GLY A 819 10.30 25.17 -4.18
N ALA A 820 11.12 25.58 -3.20
CA ALA A 820 10.84 25.34 -1.79
C ALA A 820 9.55 26.06 -1.33
N ALA A 821 9.31 27.30 -1.74
CA ALA A 821 8.09 28.04 -1.41
C ALA A 821 6.84 27.35 -1.97
N ILE A 822 6.88 26.93 -3.25
CA ILE A 822 5.79 26.19 -3.89
C ILE A 822 5.61 24.81 -3.21
N GLY A 823 6.71 24.12 -2.90
CA GLY A 823 6.70 22.81 -2.25
C GLY A 823 6.10 22.85 -0.85
N ILE A 824 6.43 23.90 -0.05
CA ILE A 824 5.82 24.12 1.26
C ILE A 824 4.31 24.37 1.12
N ALA A 825 3.88 25.23 0.19
CA ALA A 825 2.46 25.49 -0.05
C ALA A 825 1.73 24.20 -0.43
N GLY A 826 2.31 23.39 -1.33
CA GLY A 826 1.79 22.07 -1.69
C GLY A 826 1.78 21.08 -0.52
N ALA A 827 2.82 21.06 0.31
CA ALA A 827 2.90 20.22 1.50
C ALA A 827 1.80 20.57 2.51
N ILE A 828 1.54 21.86 2.77
CA ILE A 828 0.45 22.30 3.68
C ILE A 828 -0.90 21.78 3.21
N VAL A 829 -1.16 21.76 1.90
CA VAL A 829 -2.41 21.20 1.34
C VAL A 829 -2.42 19.69 1.48
N ALA A 830 -1.34 19.01 1.08
CA ALA A 830 -1.25 17.55 1.12
C ALA A 830 -1.28 16.98 2.54
N THR A 831 -0.67 17.66 3.52
CA THR A 831 -0.62 17.19 4.91
C THR A 831 -1.97 17.22 5.62
N ARG A 832 -2.98 17.93 5.08
CA ARG A 832 -4.36 17.81 5.57
C ARG A 832 -4.88 16.37 5.45
N SER A 833 -4.53 15.67 4.37
CA SER A 833 -4.87 14.27 4.17
C SER A 833 -4.04 13.31 5.05
N LEU A 834 -2.88 13.76 5.54
CA LEU A 834 -2.02 12.98 6.42
C LEU A 834 -2.40 13.11 7.91
N ARG A 835 -3.36 13.94 8.28
CA ARG A 835 -3.74 14.20 9.69
C ARG A 835 -4.00 12.90 10.48
N GLN A 836 -4.67 11.95 9.87
CA GLN A 836 -4.96 10.65 10.50
C GLN A 836 -3.72 9.78 10.77
N TRP A 837 -2.59 10.09 10.13
CA TRP A 837 -1.31 9.37 10.27
C TRP A 837 -0.34 10.06 11.20
N LEU A 838 -0.58 11.35 11.51
CA LEU A 838 0.25 12.14 12.41
C LEU A 838 -0.23 11.99 13.86
N TYR A 839 0.72 11.86 14.75
CA TYR A 839 0.50 11.82 16.19
C TYR A 839 1.43 12.82 16.89
N GLY A 840 0.88 13.67 17.75
CA GLY A 840 1.66 14.62 18.54
C GLY A 840 2.39 15.72 17.75
N VAL A 841 2.18 15.80 16.42
CA VAL A 841 2.82 16.77 15.54
C VAL A 841 1.76 17.44 14.68
N SER A 842 1.78 18.77 14.67
CA SER A 842 0.88 19.54 13.79
C SER A 842 1.28 19.38 12.32
N PRO A 843 0.30 19.33 11.38
CA PRO A 843 0.60 19.43 9.95
C PRO A 843 1.39 20.70 9.56
N MET A 844 1.30 21.74 10.36
CA MET A 844 2.04 23.01 10.21
C MET A 844 3.20 23.13 11.21
N ASP A 845 3.91 22.03 11.47
CA ASP A 845 5.04 22.02 12.39
C ASP A 845 6.15 22.97 11.93
N PRO A 846 6.45 24.07 12.69
CA PRO A 846 7.40 25.08 12.25
C PRO A 846 8.81 24.56 12.07
N VAL A 847 9.21 23.57 12.86
CA VAL A 847 10.55 22.96 12.78
C VAL A 847 10.72 22.23 11.45
N THR A 848 9.71 21.47 11.03
CA THR A 848 9.72 20.76 9.73
C THR A 848 9.72 21.74 8.58
N LEU A 849 8.87 22.79 8.65
CA LEU A 849 8.76 23.81 7.60
C LEU A 849 10.03 24.66 7.46
N LEU A 850 10.87 24.72 8.48
CA LEU A 850 12.16 25.43 8.45
C LEU A 850 13.31 24.51 7.98
N ILE A 851 13.41 23.30 8.52
CA ILE A 851 14.54 22.39 8.25
C ILE A 851 14.57 21.94 6.79
N VAL A 852 13.40 21.56 6.22
CA VAL A 852 13.34 21.01 4.86
C VAL A 852 13.82 22.01 3.81
N PRO A 853 13.34 23.27 3.76
CA PRO A 853 13.87 24.26 2.81
C PRO A 853 15.38 24.51 2.99
N ILE A 854 15.85 24.63 4.21
CA ILE A 854 17.29 24.83 4.49
C ILE A 854 18.11 23.66 3.93
N LEU A 855 17.66 22.43 4.13
CA LEU A 855 18.30 21.24 3.58
C LEU A 855 18.38 21.31 2.05
N PHE A 856 17.27 21.66 1.37
CA PHE A 856 17.24 21.76 -0.09
C PHE A 856 18.09 22.90 -0.64
N LEU A 857 18.16 24.04 0.07
CA LEU A 857 19.05 25.13 -0.30
C LEU A 857 20.52 24.72 -0.15
N ALA A 858 20.87 24.00 0.91
CA ALA A 858 22.21 23.45 1.11
C ALA A 858 22.56 22.43 -0.01
N VAL A 859 21.65 21.51 -0.33
CA VAL A 859 21.84 20.54 -1.41
C VAL A 859 21.97 21.24 -2.77
N ALA A 860 21.16 22.26 -3.04
CA ALA A 860 21.27 23.06 -4.27
C ALA A 860 22.61 23.77 -4.37
N GLY A 861 23.12 24.33 -3.28
CA GLY A 861 24.45 24.90 -3.20
C GLY A 861 25.56 23.90 -3.47
N LEU A 862 25.50 22.74 -2.81
CA LEU A 862 26.46 21.65 -3.01
C LEU A 862 26.41 21.08 -4.43
N ALA A 863 25.25 20.78 -4.98
CA ALA A 863 25.10 20.26 -6.33
C ALA A 863 25.60 21.24 -7.40
N SER A 864 25.49 22.55 -7.14
CA SER A 864 25.93 23.61 -8.06
C SER A 864 27.42 23.96 -7.90
N SER A 865 28.08 23.52 -6.85
CA SER A 865 29.49 23.87 -6.57
C SER A 865 30.46 23.31 -7.62
N ALA A 866 30.26 22.04 -8.06
CA ALA A 866 31.13 21.44 -9.05
C ALA A 866 31.01 22.10 -10.47
N PRO A 867 29.80 22.38 -11.00
CA PRO A 867 29.66 23.20 -12.21
C PRO A 867 30.26 24.60 -12.07
N ALA A 868 30.05 25.26 -10.91
CA ALA A 868 30.60 26.58 -10.64
C ALA A 868 32.13 26.57 -10.61
N MET A 869 32.79 25.56 -10.01
CA MET A 869 34.23 25.39 -10.06
C MET A 869 34.75 25.14 -11.48
N ARG A 870 34.06 24.40 -12.33
CA ARG A 870 34.43 24.21 -13.73
C ARG A 870 34.35 25.53 -14.50
N ALA A 871 33.35 26.38 -14.22
CA ALA A 871 33.25 27.72 -14.79
C ALA A 871 34.44 28.60 -14.49
N THR A 872 34.98 28.54 -13.26
CA THR A 872 36.13 29.35 -12.82
C THR A 872 37.49 28.89 -13.38
N ARG A 873 37.56 27.66 -13.92
CA ARG A 873 38.75 27.08 -14.56
C ARG A 873 38.74 27.22 -16.09
N ALA A 874 37.78 27.94 -16.68
CA ALA A 874 37.73 28.18 -18.11
C ALA A 874 38.94 29.05 -18.50
N ASP A 875 39.77 28.56 -19.46
CA ASP A 875 40.87 29.32 -20.03
C ASP A 875 40.35 30.45 -20.94
N PRO A 876 40.61 31.72 -20.63
CA PRO A 876 40.16 32.85 -21.42
C PRO A 876 40.64 32.79 -22.87
N ALA A 877 41.86 32.26 -23.11
CA ALA A 877 42.43 32.17 -24.46
C ALA A 877 41.69 31.11 -25.34
N SER A 878 41.25 29.99 -24.74
CA SER A 878 40.48 28.99 -25.47
C SER A 878 39.06 29.46 -25.77
N ALA A 879 38.44 30.24 -24.86
CA ALA A 879 37.09 30.79 -25.01
C ALA A 879 36.95 31.85 -26.12
N LEU A 880 38.06 32.50 -26.51
CA LEU A 880 38.17 33.49 -27.58
C LEU A 880 38.56 32.88 -28.94
N ARG A 881 39.08 31.64 -28.97
CA ARG A 881 39.49 30.92 -30.19
C ARG A 881 38.43 29.97 -30.76
N GLU A 882 37.37 29.68 -30.06
CA GLU A 882 36.23 28.89 -30.59
C GLU A 882 35.31 29.81 -31.42
N GLU A 883 35.63 30.05 -32.70
CA GLU A 883 34.74 30.59 -33.74
C GLU A 883 33.78 29.53 -34.27
#